data_a50aec17b08a2f20cab78648dbd44a38
#
_entry.id   a50aec17b08a2f20cab78648dbd44a38
#
_cell.length_a   1.000
_cell.length_b   1.000
_cell.length_c   1.000
_cell.angle_alpha   90.00
_cell.angle_beta   90.00
_cell.angle_gamma   90.00
#
_symmetry.space_group_name_H-M   'P 1'
#
loop_
_entity.id
_entity.type
_entity.pdbx_description
1 polymer ?
#
loop_
_entity_poly.entity_id
_entity_poly.type
_entity_poly.pdbx_seq_one_letter_code
_entity_poly.pdbx_strand_id
1 'polypeptide(L)'
;MNSTFKSYNYKLFVAGLVALAPLSADAKTAQADETDSLNADKEMVQVAYRQVAKDELLGGVSVVDVEDLMKKDYHTYSLDNMQALVGGWNGNSLWAQDANNAGYLVLVDGVPREATNVLPSEISQITFLKGAQAVVLYGSKAAKGAILITTKRGKVDGIKVDVTANTGWYVAKSYPEYLSSAEYMTLYNKGRASDGLSPLYKDEIYDFGAGDNPYRYPNVDYYSSDYIRKAFNRSEATAEIEGGGKRAHFYSNINFYRVGDVFKFGEAKHNHTNRFNVRGNVDVNISDDIKAYVNANATFYDASSAKGNYWSTAASMRPNYPQNAAPLIPIDYISPSATNAWALINNANLIDGKYFLAGSQENSTHIFGDIYSAGKTKYTSRQFQFDTGIKINLAKLLKGLSFETKFAVDYATSYNTSFDNNYAVYIPTWANINGKDEIVSLKKEGDDKHPGVQNISNSVDNQTMLFSAQFNYQNTFSKVHNLSAMLIASGFQQTKSAVYHKNSSANLALDASYNYAQKYYLDFGMAAIHSAQLAPGHREALSPSLTLGWRLKNENFLKDSKVVDDMMISASYSDIKQDIDLAVNDQRYYLYMPAWSQTYGYTWADGGTNQYAYSTKGGNNDLGFISRKEFSVNFRTSLWQKLLTLDANFFVTTTDGLLVSNPTYYPSYLSNGYPTGGFIPVVNFNADRRTGFDFAVTANKKFGEVDLALGVTGTYYTTKATKRDEVNLYDYQNRQGKVLDGIWGFKTAGIFQSKEEIAEWADQSKLGNEVKPGDLKYIDQNGDNVIDSNDMVYLGKGGWYGSPFTMGINFTAKWKGFTFFALGTANFGAYASKLSLGNYFKTEGDVKYSEIARDAWTPENATTALYPRLASKSTNNYQTSDFWLYKTDAFRLAKVQVTYDLPSRLFQKTWVKSLSAFVSGSNLLTISGNRKWLEMSVGQAPQTRYYNIGVKASF
;
A
#
# COMPACT_ATOMS: atom_id res chain seq x y z
N MET A 1 -36.12 15.46 -30.39
CA MET A 1 -35.40 16.14 -31.48
C MET A 1 -34.26 15.24 -31.88
N ASN A 2 -34.21 14.88 -33.15
CA ASN A 2 -33.36 13.86 -33.72
C ASN A 2 -31.86 14.20 -33.60
N SER A 3 -31.08 13.30 -33.00
CA SER A 3 -29.64 13.31 -33.18
C SER A 3 -29.20 11.98 -33.84
N THR A 4 -28.74 12.11 -35.03
CA THR A 4 -28.12 11.10 -35.85
C THR A 4 -26.83 10.59 -35.20
N PHE A 5 -26.84 9.37 -34.68
CA PHE A 5 -25.62 8.62 -34.35
C PHE A 5 -24.91 8.21 -35.63
N LYS A 6 -23.77 8.80 -35.94
CA LYS A 6 -22.82 8.26 -36.89
C LYS A 6 -22.13 7.03 -36.28
N SER A 7 -22.50 5.86 -36.79
CA SER A 7 -21.83 4.59 -36.55
C SER A 7 -20.40 4.62 -37.10
N TYR A 8 -19.40 4.67 -36.24
CA TYR A 8 -18.02 4.37 -36.64
C TYR A 8 -17.83 2.85 -36.75
N ASN A 9 -17.34 2.47 -37.92
CA ASN A 9 -17.21 1.11 -38.46
C ASN A 9 -16.49 0.13 -37.51
N TYR A 10 -17.25 -0.78 -36.91
CA TYR A 10 -16.74 -2.03 -36.31
C TYR A 10 -16.32 -3.09 -37.37
N LYS A 11 -16.38 -2.76 -38.64
CA LYS A 11 -16.11 -3.72 -39.75
C LYS A 11 -14.65 -4.03 -40.02
N LEU A 12 -13.69 -3.33 -39.39
CA LEU A 12 -12.25 -3.59 -39.59
C LEU A 12 -11.64 -4.59 -38.61
N PHE A 13 -12.33 -4.95 -37.54
CA PHE A 13 -11.80 -5.90 -36.53
C PHE A 13 -12.28 -7.35 -36.74
N VAL A 14 -13.30 -7.59 -37.56
CA VAL A 14 -13.87 -8.93 -37.78
C VAL A 14 -13.38 -9.56 -39.11
N ALA A 15 -12.79 -8.79 -40.01
CA ALA A 15 -12.36 -9.29 -41.33
C ALA A 15 -11.05 -10.10 -41.33
N GLY A 16 -10.33 -10.17 -40.16
CA GLY A 16 -9.09 -10.98 -40.03
C GLY A 16 -9.31 -12.44 -39.65
N LEU A 17 -10.53 -12.87 -39.32
CA LEU A 17 -10.78 -14.16 -38.65
C LEU A 17 -11.52 -15.20 -39.55
N VAL A 18 -11.87 -14.88 -40.80
CA VAL A 18 -12.73 -15.77 -41.65
C VAL A 18 -12.06 -16.23 -42.93
N ALA A 19 -10.77 -16.14 -43.10
CA ALA A 19 -10.09 -16.64 -44.29
C ALA A 19 -9.09 -17.77 -43.98
N LEU A 20 -9.55 -18.89 -43.39
CA LEU A 20 -8.83 -20.17 -43.39
C LEU A 20 -9.79 -21.29 -43.72
N ALA A 21 -9.91 -21.56 -45.05
CA ALA A 21 -10.52 -22.78 -45.59
C ALA A 21 -9.60 -23.99 -45.35
N PRO A 22 -10.12 -25.21 -45.19
CA PRO A 22 -9.33 -26.38 -44.82
C PRO A 22 -8.49 -26.88 -46.00
N LEU A 23 -7.17 -26.93 -45.80
CA LEU A 23 -6.27 -27.72 -46.63
C LEU A 23 -5.98 -29.04 -45.90
N SER A 24 -6.53 -30.12 -46.40
CA SER A 24 -6.17 -31.49 -46.01
C SER A 24 -4.75 -31.79 -46.49
N ALA A 25 -3.85 -32.14 -45.60
CA ALA A 25 -2.54 -32.73 -45.94
C ALA A 25 -2.17 -33.82 -44.95
N ASP A 26 -1.68 -34.90 -45.49
CA ASP A 26 -1.33 -36.15 -44.86
C ASP A 26 -0.31 -36.03 -43.73
N ALA A 27 -0.58 -36.75 -42.67
CA ALA A 27 0.29 -36.83 -41.48
C ALA A 27 1.57 -37.65 -41.77
N LYS A 28 2.72 -36.98 -41.85
CA LYS A 28 4.02 -37.60 -41.59
C LYS A 28 4.44 -37.23 -40.17
N THR A 29 4.80 -38.24 -39.41
CA THR A 29 5.38 -38.19 -38.09
C THR A 29 6.49 -37.15 -38.02
N ALA A 30 6.23 -36.05 -37.27
CA ALA A 30 7.24 -35.03 -36.97
C ALA A 30 8.14 -35.54 -35.82
N GLN A 31 9.44 -35.57 -36.04
CA GLN A 31 10.45 -35.72 -35.00
C GLN A 31 10.33 -34.53 -34.05
N ALA A 32 10.43 -34.84 -32.74
CA ALA A 32 10.48 -33.82 -31.67
C ALA A 32 11.58 -32.79 -31.96
N ASP A 33 11.26 -31.52 -31.78
CA ASP A 33 12.13 -30.41 -32.11
C ASP A 33 13.37 -30.41 -31.18
N GLU A 34 14.59 -30.40 -31.72
CA GLU A 34 15.85 -30.30 -30.96
C GLU A 34 15.92 -29.05 -30.04
N THR A 35 15.11 -28.02 -30.29
CA THR A 35 14.99 -26.80 -29.47
C THR A 35 14.23 -27.03 -28.15
N ASP A 36 13.25 -27.93 -28.12
CA ASP A 36 12.56 -28.33 -26.88
C ASP A 36 13.47 -29.18 -26.00
N SER A 37 14.42 -29.94 -26.55
CA SER A 37 15.37 -30.75 -25.80
C SER A 37 16.49 -29.95 -25.11
N LEU A 38 16.86 -28.77 -25.65
CA LEU A 38 17.89 -27.89 -25.06
C LEU A 38 17.35 -27.07 -23.85
N ASN A 39 16.03 -26.90 -23.72
CA ASN A 39 15.40 -26.17 -22.61
C ASN A 39 14.73 -27.09 -21.58
N ALA A 40 14.66 -28.39 -21.81
CA ALA A 40 13.96 -29.34 -20.95
C ALA A 40 14.47 -29.39 -19.49
N ASP A 41 15.73 -28.99 -19.26
CA ASP A 41 16.35 -28.98 -17.92
C ASP A 41 16.55 -27.57 -17.34
N LYS A 42 16.14 -26.48 -18.05
CA LYS A 42 16.32 -25.11 -17.58
C LYS A 42 15.10 -24.58 -16.87
N GLU A 43 15.31 -23.95 -15.71
CA GLU A 43 14.27 -23.22 -14.97
C GLU A 43 13.82 -22.00 -15.79
N MET A 44 12.59 -22.04 -16.31
CA MET A 44 12.00 -20.97 -17.12
C MET A 44 11.27 -19.96 -16.24
N VAL A 45 11.41 -18.69 -16.56
CA VAL A 45 10.87 -17.55 -15.83
C VAL A 45 10.04 -16.68 -16.77
N GLN A 46 8.86 -16.25 -16.33
CA GLN A 46 8.04 -15.30 -17.05
C GLN A 46 8.64 -13.89 -16.94
N VAL A 47 9.04 -13.32 -18.06
CA VAL A 47 9.52 -11.93 -18.17
C VAL A 47 8.70 -11.23 -19.24
N ALA A 48 7.96 -10.21 -18.86
CA ALA A 48 6.99 -9.55 -19.74
C ALA A 48 6.07 -10.58 -20.42
N TYR A 49 6.02 -10.63 -21.72
CA TYR A 49 5.17 -11.52 -22.51
C TYR A 49 5.86 -12.83 -22.95
N ARG A 50 7.09 -13.09 -22.49
CA ARG A 50 7.89 -14.25 -22.90
C ARG A 50 8.41 -15.05 -21.70
N GLN A 51 8.77 -16.30 -21.94
CA GLN A 51 9.51 -17.12 -20.99
C GLN A 51 11.00 -17.12 -21.36
N VAL A 52 11.85 -16.89 -20.35
CA VAL A 52 13.30 -16.82 -20.50
C VAL A 52 13.93 -17.78 -19.50
N ALA A 53 15.01 -18.45 -19.87
CA ALA A 53 15.76 -19.25 -18.93
C ALA A 53 16.36 -18.36 -17.82
N LYS A 54 16.24 -18.78 -16.56
CA LYS A 54 16.64 -17.99 -15.39
C LYS A 54 18.12 -17.58 -15.44
N ASP A 55 18.96 -18.42 -16.00
CA ASP A 55 20.39 -18.16 -16.18
C ASP A 55 20.69 -17.18 -17.33
N GLU A 56 19.71 -16.92 -18.21
CA GLU A 56 19.83 -15.97 -19.35
C GLU A 56 19.12 -14.64 -19.10
N LEU A 57 18.58 -14.40 -17.87
CA LEU A 57 17.99 -13.13 -17.50
C LEU A 57 19.01 -11.99 -17.59
N LEU A 58 18.68 -10.97 -18.34
CA LEU A 58 19.41 -9.71 -18.37
C LEU A 58 18.92 -8.79 -17.23
N GLY A 59 19.67 -7.77 -16.88
CA GLY A 59 19.52 -6.99 -15.64
C GLY A 59 18.13 -6.41 -15.35
N GLY A 60 17.95 -5.96 -14.11
CA GLY A 60 16.71 -5.32 -13.64
C GLY A 60 15.53 -6.28 -13.40
N VAL A 61 15.78 -7.59 -13.33
CA VAL A 61 14.76 -8.62 -13.08
C VAL A 61 15.16 -9.45 -11.87
N SER A 62 14.21 -9.65 -10.94
CA SER A 62 14.38 -10.57 -9.80
C SER A 62 13.18 -11.50 -9.70
N VAL A 63 13.41 -12.73 -9.28
CA VAL A 63 12.40 -13.80 -9.27
C VAL A 63 12.35 -14.47 -7.92
N VAL A 64 11.14 -14.68 -7.40
CA VAL A 64 10.85 -15.45 -6.19
C VAL A 64 10.02 -16.66 -6.56
N ASP A 65 10.53 -17.85 -6.27
CA ASP A 65 9.78 -19.10 -6.30
C ASP A 65 8.90 -19.17 -5.05
N VAL A 66 7.60 -18.95 -5.23
CA VAL A 66 6.63 -18.94 -4.13
C VAL A 66 6.21 -20.36 -3.75
N GLU A 67 6.26 -21.31 -4.68
CA GLU A 67 5.98 -22.72 -4.36
C GLU A 67 7.02 -23.26 -3.33
N ASP A 68 8.30 -22.93 -3.51
CA ASP A 68 9.33 -23.29 -2.53
C ASP A 68 9.25 -22.46 -1.24
N LEU A 69 8.96 -21.19 -1.36
CA LEU A 69 8.79 -20.31 -0.20
C LEU A 69 7.66 -20.78 0.72
N MET A 70 6.50 -21.17 0.18
CA MET A 70 5.32 -21.63 0.94
C MET A 70 5.53 -22.98 1.65
N LYS A 71 6.62 -23.70 1.38
CA LYS A 71 6.98 -24.90 2.14
C LYS A 71 7.58 -24.56 3.53
N LYS A 72 8.17 -23.38 3.67
CA LYS A 72 8.92 -22.94 4.85
C LYS A 72 8.41 -21.66 5.48
N ASP A 73 7.50 -20.94 4.81
CA ASP A 73 6.97 -19.67 5.27
C ASP A 73 5.47 -19.54 4.91
N TYR A 74 4.64 -19.34 5.91
CA TYR A 74 3.22 -19.03 5.74
C TYR A 74 3.05 -17.52 5.53
N HIS A 75 2.48 -17.13 4.41
CA HIS A 75 2.19 -15.75 4.08
C HIS A 75 0.69 -15.43 4.15
N THR A 76 0.36 -14.25 4.67
CA THR A 76 -1.01 -13.72 4.67
C THR A 76 -1.33 -13.00 3.34
N TYR A 77 -0.38 -12.24 2.81
CA TYR A 77 -0.50 -11.51 1.54
C TYR A 77 0.67 -11.82 0.61
N SER A 78 0.41 -11.74 -0.69
CA SER A 78 1.36 -12.16 -1.74
C SER A 78 2.69 -11.41 -1.73
N LEU A 79 2.68 -10.12 -1.37
CA LEU A 79 3.88 -9.26 -1.39
C LEU A 79 4.47 -8.99 0.01
N ASP A 80 3.98 -9.66 1.06
CA ASP A 80 4.48 -9.48 2.42
C ASP A 80 5.97 -9.81 2.52
N ASN A 81 6.75 -8.84 3.02
CA ASN A 81 8.18 -8.97 3.33
C ASN A 81 9.08 -9.36 2.16
N MET A 82 8.62 -9.21 0.91
CA MET A 82 9.40 -9.56 -0.29
C MET A 82 10.69 -8.75 -0.43
N GLN A 83 10.81 -7.58 0.23
CA GLN A 83 12.07 -6.82 0.30
C GLN A 83 13.22 -7.59 0.96
N ALA A 84 12.92 -8.62 1.75
CA ALA A 84 13.95 -9.49 2.32
C ALA A 84 14.41 -10.62 1.39
N LEU A 85 13.78 -10.75 0.23
CA LEU A 85 14.08 -11.77 -0.79
C LEU A 85 14.54 -11.12 -2.10
N VAL A 86 14.19 -9.85 -2.33
CA VAL A 86 14.39 -9.14 -3.60
C VAL A 86 15.10 -7.81 -3.36
N GLY A 87 16.29 -7.64 -3.92
CA GLY A 87 16.95 -6.34 -4.01
C GLY A 87 16.23 -5.43 -5.02
N GLY A 88 16.21 -4.12 -4.76
CA GLY A 88 15.52 -3.13 -5.60
C GLY A 88 14.04 -2.97 -5.34
N TRP A 89 13.44 -3.77 -4.47
CA TRP A 89 12.12 -3.64 -3.91
C TRP A 89 12.22 -3.23 -2.44
N ASN A 90 11.65 -2.10 -2.06
CA ASN A 90 11.72 -1.58 -0.68
C ASN A 90 10.39 -1.72 0.09
N GLY A 91 9.44 -2.50 -0.43
CA GLY A 91 8.08 -2.66 0.13
C GLY A 91 7.06 -1.64 -0.40
N ASN A 92 7.51 -0.56 -1.05
CA ASN A 92 6.66 0.51 -1.56
C ASN A 92 6.88 0.81 -3.05
N SER A 93 8.12 0.73 -3.52
CA SER A 93 8.48 1.05 -4.90
C SER A 93 9.61 0.17 -5.45
N LEU A 94 9.71 0.09 -6.77
CA LEU A 94 10.80 -0.53 -7.52
C LEU A 94 11.80 0.56 -7.93
N TRP A 95 13.08 0.41 -7.53
CA TRP A 95 14.15 1.38 -7.79
C TRP A 95 13.77 2.83 -7.42
N ALA A 96 13.04 2.99 -6.30
CA ALA A 96 12.61 4.28 -5.78
C ALA A 96 11.77 5.12 -6.77
N GLN A 97 11.07 4.50 -7.70
CA GLN A 97 10.16 5.21 -8.58
C GLN A 97 8.98 5.78 -7.78
N ASP A 98 8.52 6.96 -8.17
CA ASP A 98 7.42 7.63 -7.49
C ASP A 98 6.12 6.81 -7.58
N ALA A 99 5.44 6.65 -6.44
CA ALA A 99 4.14 5.98 -6.36
C ALA A 99 2.95 6.97 -6.42
N ASN A 100 3.20 8.29 -6.52
CA ASN A 100 2.13 9.28 -6.69
C ASN A 100 1.43 9.07 -8.03
N ASN A 101 0.13 9.31 -8.08
CA ASN A 101 -0.77 9.15 -9.23
C ASN A 101 -0.92 7.72 -9.75
N ALA A 102 0.16 6.97 -9.96
CA ALA A 102 0.17 5.56 -10.32
C ALA A 102 1.48 4.94 -9.86
N GLY A 103 1.40 3.82 -9.17
CA GLY A 103 2.56 3.03 -8.75
C GLY A 103 3.05 2.07 -9.84
N TYR A 104 3.78 1.05 -9.44
CA TYR A 104 4.17 -0.07 -10.30
C TYR A 104 2.93 -0.85 -10.80
N LEU A 105 3.05 -1.47 -11.97
CA LEU A 105 1.99 -2.31 -12.56
C LEU A 105 2.02 -3.71 -11.92
N VAL A 106 0.88 -4.21 -11.44
CA VAL A 106 0.73 -5.60 -11.03
C VAL A 106 -0.02 -6.36 -12.11
N LEU A 107 0.54 -7.50 -12.52
CA LEU A 107 -0.03 -8.39 -13.52
C LEU A 107 -0.19 -9.80 -12.93
N VAL A 108 -1.40 -10.32 -12.95
CA VAL A 108 -1.68 -11.71 -12.59
C VAL A 108 -1.95 -12.49 -13.87
N ASP A 109 -1.09 -13.45 -14.17
CA ASP A 109 -1.11 -14.20 -15.44
C ASP A 109 -1.15 -13.28 -16.69
N GLY A 110 -0.45 -12.12 -16.58
CA GLY A 110 -0.36 -11.11 -17.65
C GLY A 110 -1.56 -10.18 -17.77
N VAL A 111 -2.52 -10.21 -16.86
CA VAL A 111 -3.68 -9.31 -16.81
C VAL A 111 -3.48 -8.31 -15.66
N PRO A 112 -3.68 -6.99 -15.86
CA PRO A 112 -3.62 -6.00 -14.78
C PRO A 112 -4.68 -6.28 -13.70
N ARG A 113 -4.23 -6.69 -12.51
CA ARG A 113 -5.05 -7.08 -11.35
C ARG A 113 -4.36 -6.69 -10.05
N GLU A 114 -5.13 -6.56 -8.97
CA GLU A 114 -4.59 -6.26 -7.64
C GLU A 114 -3.91 -7.50 -7.02
N ALA A 115 -2.71 -7.33 -6.47
CA ALA A 115 -1.98 -8.41 -5.80
C ALA A 115 -2.74 -9.00 -4.60
N THR A 116 -3.53 -8.18 -3.91
CA THR A 116 -4.35 -8.56 -2.75
C THR A 116 -5.48 -9.54 -3.10
N ASN A 117 -5.83 -9.64 -4.38
CA ASN A 117 -6.86 -10.55 -4.87
C ASN A 117 -6.34 -11.96 -5.14
N VAL A 118 -5.02 -12.19 -5.05
CA VAL A 118 -4.39 -13.48 -5.25
C VAL A 118 -3.83 -13.98 -3.92
N LEU A 119 -4.19 -15.19 -3.55
CA LEU A 119 -3.68 -15.82 -2.32
C LEU A 119 -2.27 -16.36 -2.56
N PRO A 120 -1.37 -16.30 -1.57
CA PRO A 120 -0.02 -16.88 -1.69
C PRO A 120 -0.03 -18.36 -2.09
N SER A 121 -1.01 -19.13 -1.63
CA SER A 121 -1.19 -20.55 -2.00
C SER A 121 -1.48 -20.78 -3.48
N GLU A 122 -2.02 -19.77 -4.20
CA GLU A 122 -2.32 -19.86 -5.64
C GLU A 122 -1.12 -19.55 -6.54
N ILE A 123 -0.02 -19.02 -5.97
CA ILE A 123 1.10 -18.45 -6.72
C ILE A 123 2.19 -19.50 -6.88
N SER A 124 2.70 -19.65 -8.12
CA SER A 124 3.92 -20.40 -8.39
C SER A 124 5.16 -19.50 -8.29
N GLN A 125 5.08 -18.29 -8.87
CA GLN A 125 6.24 -17.41 -9.03
C GLN A 125 5.81 -15.94 -8.97
N ILE A 126 6.68 -15.08 -8.41
CA ILE A 126 6.59 -13.63 -8.52
C ILE A 126 7.87 -13.10 -9.17
N THR A 127 7.71 -12.33 -10.26
CA THR A 127 8.82 -11.68 -10.96
C THR A 127 8.73 -10.18 -10.79
N PHE A 128 9.81 -9.57 -10.31
CA PHE A 128 9.94 -8.13 -10.13
C PHE A 128 10.71 -7.54 -11.31
N LEU A 129 10.03 -6.78 -12.15
CA LEU A 129 10.60 -6.06 -13.29
C LEU A 129 10.90 -4.62 -12.85
N LYS A 130 12.14 -4.36 -12.46
CA LYS A 130 12.60 -3.10 -11.88
C LYS A 130 13.08 -2.12 -12.93
N GLY A 131 13.88 -2.63 -13.87
CA GLY A 131 14.52 -1.84 -14.91
C GLY A 131 13.57 -1.46 -16.06
N ALA A 132 13.82 -0.32 -16.67
CA ALA A 132 13.06 0.17 -17.79
C ALA A 132 13.05 -0.81 -18.99
N GLN A 133 14.19 -1.47 -19.26
CA GLN A 133 14.31 -2.50 -20.31
C GLN A 133 13.38 -3.70 -20.06
N ALA A 134 13.14 -4.05 -18.81
CA ALA A 134 12.32 -5.21 -18.46
C ALA A 134 10.80 -4.93 -18.63
N VAL A 135 10.40 -3.67 -18.67
CA VAL A 135 8.99 -3.25 -18.69
C VAL A 135 8.57 -2.52 -19.96
N VAL A 136 9.50 -2.21 -20.87
CA VAL A 136 9.23 -1.41 -22.08
C VAL A 136 8.07 -1.96 -22.90
N LEU A 137 7.93 -3.30 -22.97
CA LEU A 137 6.90 -3.98 -23.75
C LEU A 137 5.47 -3.76 -23.21
N TYR A 138 5.31 -3.31 -21.98
CA TYR A 138 4.00 -2.94 -21.41
C TYR A 138 3.62 -1.48 -21.66
N GLY A 139 4.50 -0.71 -22.33
CA GLY A 139 4.30 0.69 -22.64
C GLY A 139 4.19 1.57 -21.40
N SER A 140 3.38 2.61 -21.50
CA SER A 140 3.24 3.67 -20.46
C SER A 140 2.85 3.13 -19.07
N LYS A 141 1.97 2.12 -19.01
CA LYS A 141 1.44 1.61 -17.72
C LYS A 141 2.49 1.02 -16.80
N ALA A 142 3.58 0.50 -17.33
CA ALA A 142 4.66 -0.09 -16.55
C ALA A 142 5.87 0.85 -16.39
N ALA A 143 5.72 2.13 -16.68
CA ALA A 143 6.83 3.09 -16.63
C ALA A 143 7.50 3.19 -15.25
N LYS A 144 6.85 2.77 -14.17
CA LYS A 144 7.40 2.74 -12.79
C LYS A 144 7.82 1.35 -12.32
N GLY A 145 7.91 0.38 -13.23
CA GLY A 145 8.20 -1.01 -12.94
C GLY A 145 6.94 -1.88 -12.96
N ALA A 146 7.12 -3.21 -12.91
CA ALA A 146 6.02 -4.16 -12.87
C ALA A 146 6.34 -5.34 -11.95
N ILE A 147 5.28 -5.92 -11.36
CA ILE A 147 5.33 -7.17 -10.59
C ILE A 147 4.43 -8.17 -11.30
N LEU A 148 5.01 -9.28 -11.75
CA LEU A 148 4.29 -10.36 -12.40
C LEU A 148 4.02 -11.47 -11.40
N ILE A 149 2.77 -11.79 -11.17
CA ILE A 149 2.32 -12.91 -10.35
C ILE A 149 1.86 -14.00 -11.30
N THR A 150 2.57 -15.12 -11.31
CA THR A 150 2.21 -16.31 -12.09
C THR A 150 1.51 -17.30 -11.18
N THR A 151 0.29 -17.71 -11.53
CA THR A 151 -0.48 -18.66 -10.73
C THR A 151 -0.09 -20.10 -11.06
N LYS A 152 -0.37 -21.01 -10.11
CA LYS A 152 -0.10 -22.44 -10.25
C LYS A 152 -0.92 -23.06 -11.37
N ARG A 153 -0.35 -24.09 -11.99
CA ARG A 153 -0.94 -24.89 -13.06
C ARG A 153 -0.86 -26.37 -12.71
N GLY A 154 -1.75 -27.18 -13.25
CA GLY A 154 -1.68 -28.65 -13.12
C GLY A 154 -0.42 -29.17 -13.79
N LYS A 155 0.39 -29.92 -13.06
CA LYS A 155 1.66 -30.52 -13.53
C LYS A 155 1.67 -32.04 -13.42
N VAL A 156 0.66 -32.64 -12.80
CA VAL A 156 0.66 -34.04 -12.37
C VAL A 156 -0.28 -34.86 -13.23
N ASP A 157 0.19 -36.00 -13.74
CA ASP A 157 -0.67 -37.04 -14.27
C ASP A 157 -1.39 -37.74 -13.12
N GLY A 158 -2.71 -37.87 -13.19
CA GLY A 158 -3.56 -38.32 -12.09
C GLY A 158 -4.11 -37.17 -11.25
N ILE A 159 -4.33 -37.39 -9.96
CA ILE A 159 -4.87 -36.40 -9.03
C ILE A 159 -3.97 -36.31 -7.79
N LYS A 160 -3.70 -35.07 -7.37
CA LYS A 160 -3.04 -34.73 -6.10
C LYS A 160 -3.89 -33.70 -5.36
N VAL A 161 -4.07 -33.88 -4.07
CA VAL A 161 -4.81 -32.96 -3.20
C VAL A 161 -3.93 -32.55 -2.05
N ASP A 162 -3.70 -31.24 -1.89
CA ASP A 162 -3.02 -30.64 -0.75
C ASP A 162 -4.02 -29.84 0.08
N VAL A 163 -4.11 -30.12 1.39
CA VAL A 163 -4.96 -29.39 2.32
C VAL A 163 -4.11 -28.72 3.38
N THR A 164 -4.32 -27.43 3.58
CA THR A 164 -3.67 -26.64 4.65
C THR A 164 -4.75 -26.05 5.54
N ALA A 165 -4.61 -26.21 6.85
CA ALA A 165 -5.46 -25.56 7.84
C ALA A 165 -4.60 -24.88 8.90
N ASN A 166 -4.94 -23.65 9.25
CA ASN A 166 -4.19 -22.90 10.27
C ASN A 166 -5.11 -22.00 11.09
N THR A 167 -4.67 -21.70 12.30
CA THR A 167 -5.32 -20.75 13.19
C THR A 167 -4.27 -19.95 13.95
N GLY A 168 -4.54 -18.67 14.16
CA GLY A 168 -3.60 -17.80 14.84
C GLY A 168 -4.27 -16.62 15.51
N TRP A 169 -3.45 -15.82 16.20
CA TRP A 169 -3.91 -14.71 17.03
C TRP A 169 -3.08 -13.47 16.76
N TYR A 170 -3.78 -12.37 16.54
CA TYR A 170 -3.22 -11.03 16.51
C TYR A 170 -3.17 -10.46 17.92
N VAL A 171 -1.99 -9.97 18.35
CA VAL A 171 -1.75 -9.34 19.64
C VAL A 171 -1.17 -7.95 19.42
N ALA A 172 -1.77 -6.92 20.03
CA ALA A 172 -1.29 -5.54 19.89
C ALA A 172 0.18 -5.40 20.37
N LYS A 173 0.97 -4.57 19.66
CA LYS A 173 2.36 -4.29 20.01
C LYS A 173 2.47 -3.29 21.15
N SER A 174 1.76 -2.17 21.04
CA SER A 174 1.70 -1.11 22.03
C SER A 174 0.42 -0.30 21.85
N TYR A 175 0.02 0.38 22.90
CA TYR A 175 -1.05 1.37 22.90
C TYR A 175 -0.48 2.73 23.30
N PRO A 176 -1.07 3.86 22.85
CA PRO A 176 -0.73 5.17 23.35
C PRO A 176 -1.16 5.32 24.81
N GLU A 177 -0.35 5.98 25.61
CA GLU A 177 -0.60 6.25 27.03
C GLU A 177 -1.13 7.66 27.22
N TYR A 178 -2.26 7.80 27.89
CA TYR A 178 -2.89 9.08 28.22
C TYR A 178 -2.96 9.29 29.71
N LEU A 179 -3.13 10.55 30.11
CA LEU A 179 -3.26 10.93 31.52
C LEU A 179 -4.58 10.41 32.09
N SER A 180 -4.59 10.17 33.42
CA SER A 180 -5.84 10.00 34.17
C SER A 180 -6.69 11.27 34.14
N SER A 181 -7.99 11.16 34.43
CA SER A 181 -8.90 12.30 34.38
C SER A 181 -8.49 13.42 35.33
N ALA A 182 -8.15 13.10 36.58
CA ALA A 182 -7.69 14.07 37.58
C ALA A 182 -6.34 14.71 37.20
N GLU A 183 -5.41 13.93 36.70
CA GLU A 183 -4.13 14.45 36.22
C GLU A 183 -4.30 15.37 35.01
N TYR A 184 -5.14 14.97 34.04
CA TYR A 184 -5.49 15.80 32.88
C TYR A 184 -6.04 17.16 33.35
N MET A 185 -7.06 17.17 34.25
CA MET A 185 -7.69 18.37 34.75
C MET A 185 -6.68 19.30 35.44
N THR A 186 -5.76 18.71 36.24
CA THR A 186 -4.69 19.43 36.93
C THR A 186 -3.73 20.09 35.94
N LEU A 187 -3.24 19.34 34.95
CA LEU A 187 -2.30 19.85 33.95
C LEU A 187 -2.98 20.83 32.97
N TYR A 188 -4.24 20.61 32.63
CA TYR A 188 -5.00 21.56 31.83
C TYR A 188 -5.17 22.91 32.55
N ASN A 189 -5.46 22.90 33.85
CA ASN A 189 -5.50 24.12 34.64
C ASN A 189 -4.13 24.85 34.72
N LYS A 190 -2.99 24.10 34.73
CA LYS A 190 -1.66 24.71 34.56
C LYS A 190 -1.49 25.39 33.20
N GLY A 191 -1.97 24.78 32.14
CA GLY A 191 -1.97 25.38 30.81
C GLY A 191 -2.79 26.68 30.76
N ARG A 192 -3.97 26.68 31.39
CA ARG A 192 -4.79 27.90 31.53
C ARG A 192 -4.08 29.00 32.32
N ALA A 193 -3.45 28.66 33.44
CA ALA A 193 -2.68 29.60 34.24
C ALA A 193 -1.52 30.20 33.43
N SER A 194 -0.81 29.41 32.64
CA SER A 194 0.23 29.87 31.71
C SER A 194 -0.29 30.88 30.69
N ASP A 195 -1.58 30.82 30.34
CA ASP A 195 -2.24 31.77 29.44
C ASP A 195 -2.94 32.92 30.18
N GLY A 196 -2.79 33.01 31.52
CA GLY A 196 -3.41 34.06 32.35
C GLY A 196 -4.88 33.84 32.58
N LEU A 197 -5.40 32.60 32.41
CA LEU A 197 -6.82 32.26 32.61
C LEU A 197 -7.04 31.56 33.95
N SER A 198 -8.24 31.76 34.54
CA SER A 198 -8.65 31.04 35.74
C SER A 198 -8.77 29.55 35.53
N PRO A 199 -8.55 28.72 36.58
CA PRO A 199 -8.78 27.29 36.52
C PRO A 199 -10.19 26.95 35.98
N LEU A 200 -10.29 25.98 35.12
CA LEU A 200 -11.56 25.45 34.60
C LEU A 200 -12.14 24.42 35.57
N TYR A 201 -11.28 23.51 36.03
CA TYR A 201 -11.62 22.43 36.94
C TYR A 201 -11.28 22.85 38.35
N LYS A 202 -12.16 22.59 39.32
CA LYS A 202 -12.03 23.00 40.73
C LYS A 202 -12.01 21.76 41.64
N ASP A 203 -12.98 21.68 42.52
CA ASP A 203 -13.06 20.62 43.55
C ASP A 203 -13.35 19.25 42.95
N GLU A 204 -13.99 19.21 41.73
CA GLU A 204 -14.23 17.97 41.02
C GLU A 204 -12.96 17.16 40.71
N ILE A 205 -11.78 17.78 40.69
CA ILE A 205 -10.50 17.07 40.50
C ILE A 205 -10.32 15.99 41.57
N TYR A 206 -10.73 16.27 42.80
CA TYR A 206 -10.63 15.34 43.92
C TYR A 206 -11.58 14.15 43.75
N ASP A 207 -12.79 14.38 43.26
CA ASP A 207 -13.80 13.34 43.02
C ASP A 207 -13.35 12.40 41.88
N PHE A 208 -12.80 12.94 40.81
CA PHE A 208 -12.22 12.16 39.72
C PHE A 208 -10.96 11.38 40.13
N GLY A 209 -10.20 11.92 41.12
CA GLY A 209 -9.02 11.28 41.67
C GLY A 209 -9.35 10.17 42.69
N ALA A 210 -10.41 10.30 43.45
CA ALA A 210 -10.86 9.31 44.42
C ALA A 210 -11.41 8.05 43.71
N GLY A 211 -12.12 8.20 42.61
CA GLY A 211 -12.63 7.08 41.80
C GLY A 211 -13.79 6.31 42.42
N ASP A 212 -14.49 6.91 43.42
CA ASP A 212 -15.54 6.25 44.20
C ASP A 212 -16.78 5.91 43.38
N ASN A 213 -17.09 6.73 42.35
CA ASN A 213 -18.18 6.48 41.42
C ASN A 213 -17.71 6.66 39.96
N PRO A 214 -17.36 5.56 39.28
CA PRO A 214 -16.82 5.62 37.92
C PRO A 214 -17.86 6.06 36.85
N TYR A 215 -19.14 6.07 37.18
CA TYR A 215 -20.21 6.52 36.28
C TYR A 215 -20.46 8.02 36.37
N ARG A 216 -20.22 8.61 37.55
CA ARG A 216 -20.30 10.04 37.78
C ARG A 216 -18.99 10.77 37.51
N TYR A 217 -17.87 10.15 37.92
CA TYR A 217 -16.51 10.70 37.83
C TYR A 217 -15.60 9.71 37.06
N PRO A 218 -15.79 9.55 35.75
CA PRO A 218 -15.09 8.50 34.99
C PRO A 218 -13.59 8.78 34.89
N ASN A 219 -12.82 7.72 35.10
CA ASN A 219 -11.40 7.68 34.81
C ASN A 219 -11.11 6.48 33.91
N VAL A 220 -11.46 6.61 32.59
CA VAL A 220 -11.50 5.51 31.66
C VAL A 220 -10.28 5.50 30.75
N ASP A 221 -9.56 4.37 30.75
CA ASP A 221 -8.59 4.05 29.72
C ASP A 221 -9.28 3.27 28.59
N TYR A 222 -9.48 3.93 27.44
CA TYR A 222 -10.13 3.34 26.28
C TYR A 222 -9.27 2.29 25.57
N TYR A 223 -8.00 2.17 25.91
CA TYR A 223 -7.10 1.12 25.41
C TYR A 223 -7.02 -0.07 26.38
N SER A 224 -7.86 -0.07 27.39
CA SER A 224 -7.90 -1.11 28.43
C SER A 224 -8.65 -2.36 28.00
N SER A 225 -8.49 -3.42 28.79
CA SER A 225 -9.23 -4.68 28.62
C SER A 225 -10.75 -4.57 28.84
N ASP A 226 -11.27 -3.41 29.27
CA ASP A 226 -12.72 -3.22 29.42
C ASP A 226 -13.43 -3.11 28.07
N TYR A 227 -12.77 -2.54 27.08
CA TYR A 227 -13.30 -2.37 25.73
C TYR A 227 -12.65 -3.29 24.70
N ILE A 228 -11.42 -3.75 24.95
CA ILE A 228 -10.56 -4.39 23.97
C ILE A 228 -10.08 -5.75 24.48
N ARG A 229 -10.09 -6.75 23.58
CA ARG A 229 -9.47 -8.06 23.84
C ARG A 229 -7.95 -7.97 23.77
N LYS A 230 -7.25 -8.79 24.51
CA LYS A 230 -5.79 -8.93 24.44
C LYS A 230 -5.34 -9.51 23.09
N ALA A 231 -6.19 -10.31 22.48
CA ALA A 231 -5.94 -10.94 21.17
C ALA A 231 -7.24 -11.22 20.41
N PHE A 232 -7.17 -11.28 19.09
CA PHE A 232 -8.26 -11.72 18.23
C PHE A 232 -7.77 -12.74 17.21
N ASN A 233 -8.67 -13.64 16.81
CA ASN A 233 -8.34 -14.84 16.04
C ASN A 233 -8.44 -14.61 14.52
N ARG A 234 -7.58 -15.30 13.77
CA ARG A 234 -7.72 -15.60 12.35
C ARG A 234 -7.60 -17.11 12.15
N SER A 235 -8.56 -17.70 11.42
CA SER A 235 -8.51 -19.09 10.99
C SER A 235 -8.66 -19.19 9.49
N GLU A 236 -7.96 -20.14 8.87
CA GLU A 236 -7.91 -20.29 7.42
C GLU A 236 -7.82 -21.78 7.05
N ALA A 237 -8.51 -22.16 5.99
CA ALA A 237 -8.42 -23.49 5.38
C ALA A 237 -8.29 -23.34 3.87
N THR A 238 -7.36 -24.09 3.27
CA THR A 238 -7.10 -24.11 1.83
C THR A 238 -7.03 -25.54 1.34
N ALA A 239 -7.71 -25.83 0.23
CA ALA A 239 -7.59 -27.07 -0.50
C ALA A 239 -7.07 -26.75 -1.91
N GLU A 240 -5.93 -27.34 -2.26
CA GLU A 240 -5.35 -27.28 -3.59
C GLU A 240 -5.53 -28.64 -4.26
N ILE A 241 -6.08 -28.65 -5.46
CA ILE A 241 -6.34 -29.87 -6.24
C ILE A 241 -5.68 -29.68 -7.60
N GLU A 242 -4.75 -30.54 -7.93
CA GLU A 242 -4.12 -30.57 -9.23
C GLU A 242 -4.23 -31.95 -9.86
N GLY A 243 -4.32 -32.00 -11.17
CA GLY A 243 -4.39 -33.26 -11.88
C GLY A 243 -4.44 -33.08 -13.37
N GLY A 244 -4.49 -34.24 -14.05
CA GLY A 244 -4.59 -34.23 -15.50
C GLY A 244 -4.17 -35.52 -16.17
N GLY A 245 -3.88 -35.39 -17.45
CA GLY A 245 -3.42 -36.45 -18.32
C GLY A 245 -2.95 -35.87 -19.67
N LYS A 246 -2.71 -36.66 -20.66
CA LYS A 246 -2.08 -36.26 -21.94
C LYS A 246 -2.76 -35.07 -22.66
N ARG A 247 -4.09 -34.90 -22.50
CA ARG A 247 -4.86 -33.89 -23.22
C ARG A 247 -5.18 -32.63 -22.43
N ALA A 248 -5.25 -32.75 -21.10
CA ALA A 248 -5.60 -31.61 -20.26
C ALA A 248 -4.97 -31.74 -18.87
N HIS A 249 -4.57 -30.60 -18.31
CA HIS A 249 -4.15 -30.47 -16.93
C HIS A 249 -4.99 -29.39 -16.26
N PHE A 250 -5.27 -29.56 -14.97
CA PHE A 250 -6.01 -28.59 -14.19
C PHE A 250 -5.38 -28.38 -12.81
N TYR A 251 -5.54 -27.15 -12.32
CA TYR A 251 -5.26 -26.75 -10.95
C TYR A 251 -6.50 -26.03 -10.39
N SER A 252 -6.88 -26.34 -9.16
CA SER A 252 -7.92 -25.62 -8.45
C SER A 252 -7.46 -25.29 -7.03
N ASN A 253 -7.83 -24.12 -6.54
CA ASN A 253 -7.59 -23.67 -5.17
C ASN A 253 -8.92 -23.21 -4.57
N ILE A 254 -9.29 -23.79 -3.44
CA ILE A 254 -10.47 -23.40 -2.66
C ILE A 254 -9.97 -22.93 -1.30
N ASN A 255 -10.24 -21.68 -0.96
CA ASN A 255 -9.79 -21.09 0.30
C ASN A 255 -10.96 -20.42 1.04
N PHE A 256 -10.95 -20.57 2.33
CA PHE A 256 -11.84 -19.85 3.24
C PHE A 256 -11.02 -19.32 4.41
N TYR A 257 -11.15 -18.03 4.73
CA TYR A 257 -10.66 -17.52 6.00
C TYR A 257 -11.69 -16.65 6.72
N ARG A 258 -11.56 -16.62 8.04
CA ARG A 258 -12.30 -15.75 8.93
C ARG A 258 -11.34 -15.03 9.87
N VAL A 259 -11.53 -13.71 10.01
CA VAL A 259 -10.80 -12.86 10.95
C VAL A 259 -11.80 -12.20 11.88
N GLY A 260 -11.59 -12.28 13.19
CA GLY A 260 -12.36 -11.55 14.20
C GLY A 260 -11.86 -10.12 14.36
N ASP A 261 -12.33 -9.45 15.42
CA ASP A 261 -11.92 -8.09 15.77
C ASP A 261 -11.51 -8.01 17.26
N VAL A 262 -10.81 -6.95 17.58
CA VAL A 262 -10.28 -6.69 18.93
C VAL A 262 -11.35 -6.26 19.93
N PHE A 263 -12.48 -5.71 19.49
CA PHE A 263 -13.55 -5.21 20.37
C PHE A 263 -14.33 -6.32 21.09
N LYS A 264 -14.76 -6.06 22.31
CA LYS A 264 -15.52 -7.02 23.11
C LYS A 264 -16.85 -6.48 23.68
N PHE A 265 -17.31 -5.31 23.23
CA PHE A 265 -18.53 -4.68 23.72
C PHE A 265 -19.48 -4.28 22.56
N GLY A 266 -20.75 -4.06 22.88
CA GLY A 266 -21.82 -3.65 21.95
C GLY A 266 -21.89 -4.57 20.72
N GLU A 267 -22.31 -4.02 19.60
CA GLU A 267 -22.32 -4.71 18.31
C GLU A 267 -20.91 -5.03 17.78
N ALA A 268 -19.89 -4.26 18.20
CA ALA A 268 -18.51 -4.46 17.75
C ALA A 268 -17.90 -5.79 18.21
N LYS A 269 -18.43 -6.43 19.26
CA LYS A 269 -18.00 -7.79 19.67
C LYS A 269 -18.24 -8.84 18.59
N HIS A 270 -19.12 -8.56 17.63
CA HIS A 270 -19.49 -9.42 16.51
C HIS A 270 -18.80 -9.05 15.19
N ASN A 271 -17.94 -8.01 15.20
CA ASN A 271 -17.17 -7.65 14.03
C ASN A 271 -16.33 -8.81 13.50
N HIS A 272 -16.38 -9.01 12.21
CA HIS A 272 -15.58 -10.05 11.56
C HIS A 272 -15.46 -9.80 10.06
N THR A 273 -14.45 -10.42 9.47
CA THR A 273 -14.24 -10.50 8.02
C THR A 273 -14.22 -11.97 7.60
N ASN A 274 -14.96 -12.30 6.56
CA ASN A 274 -14.92 -13.60 5.89
C ASN A 274 -14.47 -13.41 4.44
N ARG A 275 -13.66 -14.32 3.94
CA ARG A 275 -13.35 -14.43 2.50
C ARG A 275 -13.45 -15.89 2.08
N PHE A 276 -14.16 -16.12 0.98
CA PHE A 276 -14.17 -17.37 0.26
C PHE A 276 -13.66 -17.15 -1.15
N ASN A 277 -12.73 -17.97 -1.59
CA ASN A 277 -12.08 -17.85 -2.89
C ASN A 277 -12.04 -19.20 -3.59
N VAL A 278 -12.35 -19.21 -4.88
CA VAL A 278 -12.22 -20.39 -5.74
C VAL A 278 -11.51 -20.00 -7.02
N ARG A 279 -10.38 -20.65 -7.28
CA ARG A 279 -9.63 -20.52 -8.54
C ARG A 279 -9.64 -21.85 -9.29
N GLY A 280 -9.76 -21.78 -10.61
CA GLY A 280 -9.57 -22.91 -11.50
C GLY A 280 -8.73 -22.49 -12.71
N ASN A 281 -7.65 -23.20 -12.97
CA ASN A 281 -6.78 -23.03 -14.14
C ASN A 281 -6.78 -24.35 -14.90
N VAL A 282 -7.09 -24.31 -16.20
CA VAL A 282 -7.16 -25.51 -17.05
C VAL A 282 -6.35 -25.27 -18.32
N ASP A 283 -5.42 -26.13 -18.59
CA ASP A 283 -4.64 -26.17 -19.84
C ASP A 283 -5.09 -27.37 -20.67
N VAL A 284 -5.35 -27.13 -21.96
CA VAL A 284 -5.86 -28.14 -22.90
C VAL A 284 -5.00 -28.21 -24.14
N ASN A 285 -4.52 -29.40 -24.47
CA ASN A 285 -3.90 -29.72 -25.75
C ASN A 285 -5.00 -30.16 -26.74
N ILE A 286 -5.50 -29.21 -27.55
CA ILE A 286 -6.55 -29.46 -28.56
C ILE A 286 -5.99 -30.35 -29.66
N SER A 287 -4.77 -30.08 -30.09
CA SER A 287 -3.96 -30.89 -31.00
C SER A 287 -2.47 -30.69 -30.68
N ASP A 288 -1.58 -31.38 -31.39
CA ASP A 288 -0.14 -31.18 -31.24
C ASP A 288 0.31 -29.74 -31.55
N ASP A 289 -0.40 -29.05 -32.45
CA ASP A 289 -0.10 -27.67 -32.84
C ASP A 289 -0.92 -26.62 -32.09
N ILE A 290 -2.00 -26.98 -31.38
CA ILE A 290 -2.95 -26.03 -30.79
C ILE A 290 -3.11 -26.34 -29.30
N LYS A 291 -2.72 -25.38 -28.47
CA LYS A 291 -2.94 -25.39 -27.01
C LYS A 291 -3.88 -24.24 -26.62
N ALA A 292 -4.76 -24.48 -25.67
CA ALA A 292 -5.64 -23.46 -25.11
C ALA A 292 -5.59 -23.52 -23.59
N TYR A 293 -5.91 -22.42 -22.95
CA TYR A 293 -6.08 -22.39 -21.51
C TYR A 293 -7.30 -21.55 -21.12
N VAL A 294 -7.82 -21.86 -19.93
CA VAL A 294 -8.88 -21.09 -19.27
C VAL A 294 -8.50 -20.91 -17.80
N ASN A 295 -8.52 -19.68 -17.33
CA ASN A 295 -8.36 -19.34 -15.92
C ASN A 295 -9.64 -18.65 -15.45
N ALA A 296 -10.13 -19.07 -14.30
CA ALA A 296 -11.28 -18.45 -13.65
C ALA A 296 -11.01 -18.30 -12.15
N ASN A 297 -11.38 -17.16 -11.58
CA ASN A 297 -11.31 -16.91 -10.15
C ASN A 297 -12.56 -16.20 -9.67
N ALA A 298 -13.15 -16.68 -8.57
CA ALA A 298 -14.29 -16.06 -7.90
C ALA A 298 -13.91 -15.77 -6.44
N THR A 299 -14.05 -14.52 -6.02
CA THR A 299 -13.81 -14.08 -4.65
C THR A 299 -15.06 -13.47 -4.04
N PHE A 300 -15.45 -13.98 -2.89
CA PHE A 300 -16.56 -13.53 -2.07
C PHE A 300 -15.98 -12.97 -0.77
N TYR A 301 -16.13 -11.67 -0.53
CA TYR A 301 -15.62 -11.00 0.64
C TYR A 301 -16.75 -10.29 1.36
N ASP A 302 -16.90 -10.55 2.65
CA ASP A 302 -17.88 -9.93 3.54
C ASP A 302 -17.17 -9.46 4.82
N ALA A 303 -17.34 -8.18 5.18
CA ALA A 303 -16.88 -7.63 6.45
C ALA A 303 -18.06 -7.00 7.19
N SER A 304 -18.29 -7.42 8.42
CA SER A 304 -19.31 -6.84 9.31
C SER A 304 -18.64 -6.01 10.39
N SER A 305 -19.12 -4.78 10.60
CA SER A 305 -18.60 -3.87 11.62
C SER A 305 -19.72 -3.10 12.29
N ALA A 306 -19.55 -2.77 13.57
CA ALA A 306 -20.35 -1.75 14.24
C ALA A 306 -20.10 -0.39 13.57
N LYS A 307 -20.97 0.59 13.82
CA LYS A 307 -20.80 1.95 13.33
C LYS A 307 -19.80 2.74 14.17
N GLY A 308 -19.29 3.83 13.59
CA GLY A 308 -18.36 4.76 14.23
C GLY A 308 -16.88 4.37 14.18
N ASN A 309 -16.03 5.31 14.53
CA ASN A 309 -14.58 5.11 14.60
C ASN A 309 -14.09 5.19 16.06
N TYR A 310 -14.07 4.05 16.73
CA TYR A 310 -13.66 3.93 18.12
C TYR A 310 -12.26 4.50 18.39
N TRP A 311 -11.30 4.22 17.52
CA TRP A 311 -9.90 4.59 17.76
C TRP A 311 -9.68 6.10 17.75
N SER A 312 -10.39 6.82 16.89
CA SER A 312 -10.37 8.28 16.87
C SER A 312 -10.86 8.86 18.19
N THR A 313 -11.95 8.32 18.73
CA THR A 313 -12.52 8.73 20.02
C THR A 313 -11.60 8.38 21.18
N ALA A 314 -11.02 7.15 21.18
CA ALA A 314 -10.06 6.73 22.19
C ALA A 314 -8.86 7.69 22.31
N ALA A 315 -8.44 8.29 21.18
CA ALA A 315 -7.33 9.24 21.12
C ALA A 315 -7.72 10.69 21.46
N SER A 316 -9.01 11.04 21.49
CA SER A 316 -9.47 12.45 21.62
C SER A 316 -10.41 12.72 22.79
N MET A 317 -11.10 11.70 23.31
CA MET A 317 -12.10 11.90 24.38
C MET A 317 -11.48 12.45 25.66
N ARG A 318 -11.96 13.61 26.11
CA ARG A 318 -11.51 14.29 27.33
C ARG A 318 -12.52 14.07 28.47
N PRO A 319 -12.12 14.22 29.74
CA PRO A 319 -13.01 14.04 30.90
C PRO A 319 -14.04 15.15 31.11
N ASN A 320 -14.05 16.21 30.31
CA ASN A 320 -14.97 17.37 30.43
C ASN A 320 -16.46 17.05 30.14
N TYR A 321 -16.76 15.88 29.57
CA TYR A 321 -18.11 15.36 29.37
C TYR A 321 -18.24 13.96 29.99
N PRO A 322 -18.44 13.84 31.32
CA PRO A 322 -18.47 12.56 32.00
C PRO A 322 -19.45 11.53 31.41
N GLN A 323 -20.63 11.98 30.97
CA GLN A 323 -21.66 11.13 30.36
C GLN A 323 -21.20 10.45 29.06
N ASN A 324 -20.34 11.12 28.31
CA ASN A 324 -19.79 10.55 27.07
C ASN A 324 -18.58 9.67 27.36
N ALA A 325 -17.83 9.99 28.41
CA ALA A 325 -16.68 9.22 28.83
C ALA A 325 -17.08 7.93 29.57
N ALA A 326 -18.18 7.94 30.34
CA ALA A 326 -18.79 6.76 30.95
C ALA A 326 -20.18 6.56 30.35
N PRO A 327 -20.29 5.88 29.19
CA PRO A 327 -21.51 5.87 28.39
C PRO A 327 -22.66 5.03 28.96
N LEU A 328 -22.47 4.41 30.10
CA LEU A 328 -23.45 3.52 30.74
C LEU A 328 -23.88 4.09 32.08
N ILE A 329 -25.20 4.17 32.33
CA ILE A 329 -25.79 4.59 33.59
C ILE A 329 -26.48 3.36 34.20
N PRO A 330 -25.97 2.81 35.33
CA PRO A 330 -26.60 1.65 35.96
C PRO A 330 -27.94 2.03 36.57
N ILE A 331 -28.95 1.17 36.40
CA ILE A 331 -30.27 1.33 37.02
C ILE A 331 -30.19 1.23 38.55
N ASP A 332 -29.19 0.53 39.09
CA ASP A 332 -28.99 0.34 40.52
C ASP A 332 -28.61 1.63 41.28
N TYR A 333 -28.21 2.70 40.58
CA TYR A 333 -27.94 4.02 41.18
C TYR A 333 -29.18 4.91 41.22
N ILE A 334 -30.32 4.47 40.64
CA ILE A 334 -31.54 5.28 40.64
C ILE A 334 -32.13 5.30 42.05
N SER A 335 -32.29 6.50 42.61
CA SER A 335 -32.94 6.68 43.91
C SER A 335 -34.36 6.11 43.91
N PRO A 336 -34.77 5.39 44.95
CA PRO A 336 -36.17 4.90 45.08
C PRO A 336 -37.23 5.99 44.92
N SER A 337 -36.86 7.24 45.20
CA SER A 337 -37.77 8.42 45.06
C SER A 337 -37.77 9.02 43.65
N ALA A 338 -36.91 8.60 42.74
CA ALA A 338 -36.79 9.17 41.39
C ALA A 338 -37.85 8.56 40.44
N THR A 339 -39.13 8.92 40.67
CA THR A 339 -40.26 8.32 39.91
C THR A 339 -40.19 8.53 38.41
N ASN A 340 -39.64 9.68 37.96
CA ASN A 340 -39.42 9.93 36.52
C ASN A 340 -38.37 8.97 35.90
N ALA A 341 -37.31 8.67 36.58
CA ALA A 341 -36.29 7.75 36.11
C ALA A 341 -36.81 6.30 36.06
N TRP A 342 -37.58 5.86 37.06
CA TRP A 342 -38.25 4.57 37.09
C TRP A 342 -39.26 4.40 35.95
N ALA A 343 -40.02 5.46 35.64
CA ALA A 343 -40.97 5.42 34.56
C ALA A 343 -40.35 5.26 33.16
N LEU A 344 -39.10 5.68 33.00
CA LEU A 344 -38.37 5.54 31.72
C LEU A 344 -37.91 4.13 31.44
N ILE A 345 -37.72 3.28 32.45
CA ILE A 345 -37.19 1.90 32.29
C ILE A 345 -38.03 1.06 31.33
N ASN A 346 -39.34 1.16 31.43
CA ASN A 346 -40.25 0.30 30.63
C ASN A 346 -40.22 0.64 29.12
N ASN A 347 -39.78 1.84 28.77
CA ASN A 347 -39.75 2.34 27.39
C ASN A 347 -38.31 2.59 26.87
N ALA A 348 -37.30 2.23 27.64
CA ALA A 348 -35.90 2.42 27.27
C ALA A 348 -35.30 1.20 26.60
N ASN A 349 -34.44 1.43 25.63
CA ASN A 349 -33.56 0.40 25.10
C ASN A 349 -32.35 0.23 26.05
N LEU A 350 -32.51 -0.63 27.08
CA LEU A 350 -31.47 -0.85 28.06
C LEU A 350 -30.35 -1.74 27.50
N ILE A 351 -29.11 -1.28 27.68
CA ILE A 351 -27.93 -2.07 27.34
C ILE A 351 -27.81 -3.20 28.39
N ASP A 352 -27.71 -4.43 27.90
CA ASP A 352 -27.65 -5.67 28.69
C ASP A 352 -28.76 -5.77 29.77
N GLY A 353 -29.88 -5.04 29.58
CA GLY A 353 -31.01 -4.99 30.51
C GLY A 353 -30.73 -4.30 31.84
N LYS A 354 -29.58 -3.63 32.01
CA LYS A 354 -29.09 -3.04 33.26
C LYS A 354 -28.65 -1.59 33.17
N TYR A 355 -28.41 -1.07 31.97
CA TYR A 355 -27.82 0.23 31.78
C TYR A 355 -28.63 1.08 30.81
N PHE A 356 -28.86 2.34 31.17
CA PHE A 356 -29.21 3.35 30.19
C PHE A 356 -27.97 3.81 29.44
N LEU A 357 -28.13 4.22 28.20
CA LEU A 357 -27.07 4.83 27.42
C LEU A 357 -26.93 6.31 27.81
N ALA A 358 -25.77 6.67 28.37
CA ALA A 358 -25.52 8.08 28.77
C ALA A 358 -25.22 8.96 27.56
N GLY A 359 -25.51 10.27 27.70
CA GLY A 359 -25.18 11.30 26.72
C GLY A 359 -25.45 12.69 27.25
N SER A 360 -25.49 13.68 26.37
CA SER A 360 -25.87 15.04 26.68
C SER A 360 -26.72 15.64 25.55
N GLN A 361 -27.35 16.77 25.78
CA GLN A 361 -28.09 17.46 24.75
C GLN A 361 -27.20 17.89 23.57
N GLU A 362 -25.96 18.29 23.84
CA GLU A 362 -24.97 18.68 22.84
C GLU A 362 -24.35 17.47 22.13
N ASN A 363 -24.29 16.32 22.83
CA ASN A 363 -23.74 15.07 22.34
C ASN A 363 -24.80 13.95 22.49
N SER A 364 -25.90 14.08 21.78
CA SER A 364 -26.98 13.07 21.70
C SER A 364 -26.56 11.86 20.83
N THR A 365 -25.52 11.99 20.02
CA THR A 365 -24.86 10.91 19.29
C THR A 365 -23.39 10.90 19.63
N HIS A 366 -22.85 9.71 19.93
CA HIS A 366 -21.43 9.51 20.24
C HIS A 366 -21.02 8.07 19.96
N ILE A 367 -19.72 7.83 19.87
CA ILE A 367 -19.15 6.54 19.40
C ILE A 367 -19.64 5.32 20.21
N PHE A 368 -19.82 5.44 21.52
CA PHE A 368 -20.31 4.34 22.33
C PHE A 368 -21.79 4.04 22.04
N GLY A 369 -22.62 5.08 21.90
CA GLY A 369 -23.99 4.96 21.45
C GLY A 369 -24.09 4.32 20.06
N ASP A 370 -23.22 4.72 19.18
CA ASP A 370 -23.12 4.12 17.84
C ASP A 370 -22.79 2.63 17.90
N ILE A 371 -21.82 2.24 18.72
CA ILE A 371 -21.42 0.84 18.87
C ILE A 371 -22.48 0.01 19.61
N TYR A 372 -23.17 0.59 20.60
CA TYR A 372 -24.20 -0.16 21.35
C TYR A 372 -25.53 -0.25 20.58
N SER A 373 -25.94 0.82 19.89
CA SER A 373 -27.36 0.96 19.50
C SER A 373 -27.59 1.40 18.05
N ALA A 374 -26.64 2.03 17.34
CA ALA A 374 -26.86 2.57 15.99
C ALA A 374 -26.92 1.49 14.89
N GLY A 375 -26.77 0.23 15.25
CA GLY A 375 -26.80 -0.89 14.32
C GLY A 375 -25.42 -1.24 13.75
N LYS A 376 -25.39 -1.83 12.56
CA LYS A 376 -24.17 -2.35 11.93
C LYS A 376 -24.12 -2.06 10.46
N THR A 377 -22.90 -2.07 9.93
CA THR A 377 -22.62 -2.01 8.49
C THR A 377 -21.98 -3.33 8.04
N LYS A 378 -22.41 -3.83 6.90
CA LYS A 378 -21.80 -4.96 6.22
C LYS A 378 -21.24 -4.48 4.89
N TYR A 379 -19.91 -4.55 4.70
CA TYR A 379 -19.27 -4.40 3.41
C TYR A 379 -19.31 -5.73 2.66
N THR A 380 -19.74 -5.71 1.42
CA THR A 380 -19.81 -6.86 0.53
C THR A 380 -19.02 -6.58 -0.73
N SER A 381 -18.13 -7.49 -1.11
CA SER A 381 -17.43 -7.44 -2.41
C SER A 381 -17.55 -8.80 -3.12
N ARG A 382 -17.80 -8.76 -4.41
CA ARG A 382 -17.90 -9.92 -5.29
C ARG A 382 -17.04 -9.68 -6.51
N GLN A 383 -16.10 -10.60 -6.77
CA GLN A 383 -15.15 -10.44 -7.87
C GLN A 383 -15.12 -11.71 -8.70
N PHE A 384 -15.22 -11.53 -10.01
CA PHE A 384 -15.01 -12.59 -10.99
C PHE A 384 -13.88 -12.15 -11.92
N GLN A 385 -12.91 -13.03 -12.11
CA GLN A 385 -11.81 -12.85 -13.02
C GLN A 385 -11.78 -14.03 -13.97
N PHE A 386 -11.73 -13.73 -15.26
CA PHE A 386 -11.70 -14.75 -16.30
C PHE A 386 -10.68 -14.35 -17.35
N ASP A 387 -9.81 -15.28 -17.72
CA ASP A 387 -8.95 -15.12 -18.89
C ASP A 387 -8.75 -16.44 -19.63
N THR A 388 -8.61 -16.33 -20.93
CA THR A 388 -8.40 -17.46 -21.84
C THR A 388 -7.42 -17.07 -22.94
N GLY A 389 -6.76 -18.06 -23.49
CA GLY A 389 -5.87 -17.85 -24.61
C GLY A 389 -5.66 -19.13 -25.43
N ILE A 390 -5.20 -18.92 -26.65
CA ILE A 390 -4.87 -19.98 -27.60
C ILE A 390 -3.44 -19.74 -28.07
N LYS A 391 -2.63 -20.81 -28.07
CA LYS A 391 -1.30 -20.84 -28.65
C LYS A 391 -1.28 -21.81 -29.80
N ILE A 392 -0.83 -21.34 -30.96
CA ILE A 392 -0.76 -22.10 -32.22
C ILE A 392 0.70 -22.21 -32.61
N ASN A 393 1.19 -23.42 -32.77
CA ASN A 393 2.49 -23.68 -33.36
C ASN A 393 2.39 -23.53 -34.88
N LEU A 394 3.13 -22.59 -35.44
CA LEU A 394 3.18 -22.30 -36.87
C LEU A 394 4.48 -22.81 -37.54
N ALA A 395 5.16 -23.78 -36.90
CA ALA A 395 6.44 -24.33 -37.40
C ALA A 395 6.34 -24.92 -38.81
N LYS A 396 5.14 -25.33 -39.25
CA LYS A 396 4.88 -25.78 -40.65
C LYS A 396 4.99 -24.63 -41.65
N LEU A 397 4.73 -23.39 -41.25
CA LEU A 397 4.88 -22.19 -42.07
C LEU A 397 6.31 -21.66 -42.00
N LEU A 398 6.83 -21.53 -40.80
CA LEU A 398 8.20 -21.08 -40.51
C LEU A 398 8.71 -21.75 -39.23
N LYS A 399 9.79 -22.50 -39.32
CA LYS A 399 10.37 -23.20 -38.15
C LYS A 399 10.65 -22.20 -37.01
N GLY A 400 10.11 -22.49 -35.82
CA GLY A 400 10.23 -21.64 -34.63
C GLY A 400 9.20 -20.51 -34.50
N LEU A 401 8.23 -20.40 -35.43
CA LEU A 401 7.16 -19.44 -35.34
C LEU A 401 5.98 -20.00 -34.55
N SER A 402 5.41 -19.17 -33.69
CA SER A 402 4.13 -19.45 -33.02
C SER A 402 3.29 -18.18 -32.93
N PHE A 403 1.99 -18.36 -32.78
CA PHE A 403 1.00 -17.29 -32.58
C PHE A 403 0.26 -17.55 -31.28
N GLU A 404 0.05 -16.49 -30.48
CA GLU A 404 -0.65 -16.59 -29.20
C GLU A 404 -1.63 -15.43 -29.04
N THR A 405 -2.83 -15.73 -28.51
CA THR A 405 -3.81 -14.72 -28.15
C THR A 405 -4.18 -14.85 -26.68
N LYS A 406 -4.58 -13.73 -26.08
CA LYS A 406 -5.17 -13.68 -24.75
C LYS A 406 -6.38 -12.76 -24.75
N PHE A 407 -7.44 -13.19 -24.11
CA PHE A 407 -8.60 -12.38 -23.80
C PHE A 407 -8.88 -12.49 -22.30
N ALA A 408 -9.14 -11.36 -21.64
CA ALA A 408 -9.53 -11.34 -20.24
C ALA A 408 -10.71 -10.40 -20.01
N VAL A 409 -11.59 -10.80 -19.09
CA VAL A 409 -12.65 -9.96 -18.57
C VAL A 409 -12.77 -10.19 -17.07
N ASP A 410 -12.67 -9.09 -16.31
CA ASP A 410 -12.85 -9.11 -14.86
C ASP A 410 -14.04 -8.21 -14.50
N TYR A 411 -14.81 -8.64 -13.55
CA TYR A 411 -15.94 -7.92 -13.02
C TYR A 411 -15.89 -7.91 -11.49
N ALA A 412 -15.96 -6.74 -10.88
CA ALA A 412 -15.96 -6.57 -9.45
C ALA A 412 -17.07 -5.61 -9.03
N THR A 413 -17.87 -6.02 -8.05
CA THR A 413 -18.84 -5.16 -7.39
C THR A 413 -18.55 -5.07 -5.92
N SER A 414 -18.79 -3.91 -5.32
CA SER A 414 -18.76 -3.75 -3.87
C SER A 414 -19.81 -2.74 -3.42
N TYR A 415 -20.37 -2.95 -2.24
CA TYR A 415 -21.33 -2.05 -1.63
C TYR A 415 -21.38 -2.26 -0.12
N ASN A 416 -21.90 -1.25 0.59
CA ASN A 416 -22.25 -1.35 2.00
C ASN A 416 -23.75 -1.55 2.16
N THR A 417 -24.13 -2.45 3.05
CA THR A 417 -25.51 -2.53 3.57
C THR A 417 -25.51 -2.17 5.05
N SER A 418 -26.46 -1.34 5.47
CA SER A 418 -26.58 -0.95 6.87
C SER A 418 -28.03 -0.87 7.31
N PHE A 419 -28.25 -1.16 8.60
CA PHE A 419 -29.44 -0.75 9.31
C PHE A 419 -29.03 0.44 10.18
N ASP A 420 -29.67 1.60 9.94
CA ASP A 420 -29.31 2.86 10.58
C ASP A 420 -30.32 3.16 11.67
N ASN A 421 -30.08 2.67 12.89
CA ASN A 421 -30.94 2.92 14.04
C ASN A 421 -30.63 4.29 14.64
N ASN A 422 -31.67 5.00 15.03
CA ASN A 422 -31.54 6.10 15.98
C ASN A 422 -31.62 5.53 17.39
N TYR A 423 -30.97 6.17 18.33
CA TYR A 423 -31.03 5.79 19.74
C TYR A 423 -31.22 7.01 20.62
N ALA A 424 -31.87 6.80 21.75
CA ALA A 424 -31.99 7.79 22.80
C ALA A 424 -30.79 7.73 23.74
N VAL A 425 -30.39 8.88 24.27
CA VAL A 425 -29.41 8.98 25.35
C VAL A 425 -30.07 9.60 26.59
N TYR A 426 -29.48 9.31 27.75
CA TYR A 426 -30.07 9.72 29.03
C TYR A 426 -29.04 10.56 29.79
N ILE A 427 -29.53 11.64 30.44
CA ILE A 427 -28.74 12.61 31.20
C ILE A 427 -29.09 12.45 32.66
N PRO A 428 -28.20 11.92 33.52
CA PRO A 428 -28.45 11.73 34.93
C PRO A 428 -28.24 13.02 35.70
N THR A 429 -29.13 13.30 36.67
CA THR A 429 -28.88 14.28 37.76
C THR A 429 -28.48 13.51 38.98
N TRP A 430 -27.22 13.68 39.40
CA TRP A 430 -26.67 13.02 40.55
C TRP A 430 -26.82 13.83 41.83
N ALA A 431 -27.11 13.21 42.94
CA ALA A 431 -27.06 13.76 44.29
C ALA A 431 -26.34 12.82 45.23
N ASN A 432 -25.66 13.38 46.21
CA ASN A 432 -25.11 12.59 47.33
C ASN A 432 -26.13 12.56 48.46
N ILE A 433 -26.70 11.41 48.72
CA ILE A 433 -27.75 11.21 49.77
C ILE A 433 -27.13 10.28 50.83
N ASN A 434 -26.92 10.81 52.01
CA ASN A 434 -26.35 10.12 53.15
C ASN A 434 -24.97 9.44 52.83
N GLY A 435 -24.13 10.12 52.05
CA GLY A 435 -22.81 9.63 51.68
C GLY A 435 -22.80 8.66 50.52
N LYS A 436 -23.93 8.41 49.89
CA LYS A 436 -24.08 7.57 48.70
C LYS A 436 -24.53 8.37 47.49
N ASP A 437 -23.87 8.21 46.35
CA ASP A 437 -24.31 8.82 45.11
C ASP A 437 -25.55 8.10 44.58
N GLU A 438 -26.62 8.88 44.34
CA GLU A 438 -27.87 8.38 43.73
C GLU A 438 -28.31 9.28 42.58
N ILE A 439 -28.98 8.70 41.56
CA ILE A 439 -29.59 9.43 40.48
C ILE A 439 -31.00 9.84 40.91
N VAL A 440 -31.19 11.14 41.09
CA VAL A 440 -32.45 11.70 41.55
C VAL A 440 -33.39 12.10 40.39
N SER A 441 -32.85 12.23 39.18
CA SER A 441 -33.64 12.51 37.98
C SER A 441 -32.87 12.01 36.73
N LEU A 442 -33.62 11.63 35.72
CA LEU A 442 -33.08 11.19 34.45
C LEU A 442 -33.86 11.89 33.31
N LYS A 443 -33.12 12.62 32.46
CA LYS A 443 -33.71 13.26 31.26
C LYS A 443 -33.41 12.43 30.04
N LYS A 444 -34.43 12.14 29.22
CA LYS A 444 -34.27 11.46 27.91
C LYS A 444 -34.04 12.51 26.83
N GLU A 445 -33.04 12.27 25.95
CA GLU A 445 -32.82 13.03 24.73
C GLU A 445 -32.82 12.09 23.51
N GLY A 446 -33.55 12.47 22.47
CA GLY A 446 -33.72 11.64 21.26
C GLY A 446 -34.73 10.50 21.44
N ASP A 447 -34.91 9.71 20.41
CA ASP A 447 -35.83 8.58 20.35
C ASP A 447 -35.16 7.35 19.81
N ASP A 448 -35.51 6.22 20.40
CA ASP A 448 -35.17 4.92 19.86
C ASP A 448 -36.03 4.61 18.63
N LYS A 449 -35.41 4.51 17.45
CA LYS A 449 -36.11 4.19 16.21
C LYS A 449 -35.28 3.17 15.41
N HIS A 450 -35.92 2.05 15.12
CA HIS A 450 -35.34 1.00 14.30
C HIS A 450 -36.01 1.03 12.91
N PRO A 451 -35.34 1.60 11.87
CA PRO A 451 -35.87 1.54 10.53
C PRO A 451 -35.88 0.08 10.06
N GLY A 452 -37.07 -0.40 9.59
CA GLY A 452 -37.22 -1.75 9.05
C GLY A 452 -36.62 -1.94 7.65
N VAL A 453 -35.93 -0.92 7.10
CA VAL A 453 -35.42 -0.90 5.73
C VAL A 453 -33.89 -0.87 5.77
N GLN A 454 -33.31 -1.79 5.00
CA GLN A 454 -31.87 -1.82 4.79
C GLN A 454 -31.43 -0.70 3.84
N ASN A 455 -30.43 0.06 4.26
CA ASN A 455 -29.79 1.07 3.42
C ASN A 455 -28.60 0.51 2.64
N ILE A 456 -28.52 0.83 1.34
CA ILE A 456 -27.40 0.45 0.48
C ILE A 456 -26.63 1.71 0.10
N SER A 457 -25.33 1.71 0.30
CA SER A 457 -24.45 2.84 0.03
C SER A 457 -23.10 2.39 -0.53
N ASN A 458 -22.32 3.34 -1.07
CA ASN A 458 -20.97 3.12 -1.59
C ASN A 458 -20.91 1.99 -2.63
N SER A 459 -21.94 1.89 -3.48
CA SER A 459 -21.95 0.90 -4.57
C SER A 459 -20.93 1.28 -5.63
N VAL A 460 -20.03 0.36 -5.94
CA VAL A 460 -18.99 0.49 -6.96
C VAL A 460 -19.00 -0.74 -7.86
N ASP A 461 -19.06 -0.51 -9.16
CA ASP A 461 -18.85 -1.52 -10.19
C ASP A 461 -17.55 -1.21 -10.93
N ASN A 462 -16.74 -2.23 -11.17
CA ASN A 462 -15.50 -2.14 -11.91
C ASN A 462 -15.44 -3.29 -12.92
N GLN A 463 -15.31 -2.96 -14.20
CA GLN A 463 -15.12 -3.92 -15.26
C GLN A 463 -13.78 -3.68 -15.94
N THR A 464 -12.99 -4.74 -16.10
CA THR A 464 -11.71 -4.71 -16.83
C THR A 464 -11.78 -5.65 -18.02
N MET A 465 -11.30 -5.20 -19.17
CA MET A 465 -11.16 -6.00 -20.38
C MET A 465 -9.74 -5.87 -20.90
N LEU A 466 -9.16 -6.98 -21.33
CA LEU A 466 -7.86 -7.03 -21.98
C LEU A 466 -7.93 -7.96 -23.19
N PHE A 467 -7.30 -7.54 -24.27
CA PHE A 467 -7.02 -8.39 -25.42
C PHE A 467 -5.56 -8.23 -25.82
N SER A 468 -4.90 -9.33 -26.16
CA SER A 468 -3.59 -9.31 -26.78
C SER A 468 -3.45 -10.40 -27.85
N ALA A 469 -2.64 -10.10 -28.86
CA ALA A 469 -2.25 -11.04 -29.90
C ALA A 469 -0.75 -10.86 -30.17
N GLN A 470 -0.01 -11.96 -30.18
CA GLN A 470 1.43 -11.93 -30.38
C GLN A 470 1.92 -13.02 -31.35
N PHE A 471 2.92 -12.66 -32.15
CA PHE A 471 3.74 -13.59 -32.88
C PHE A 471 5.06 -13.77 -32.15
N ASN A 472 5.47 -14.99 -31.94
CA ASN A 472 6.77 -15.33 -31.35
C ASN A 472 7.57 -16.15 -32.38
N TYR A 473 8.82 -15.78 -32.53
CA TYR A 473 9.79 -16.50 -33.35
C TYR A 473 11.00 -16.86 -32.50
N GLN A 474 11.41 -18.14 -32.53
CA GLN A 474 12.60 -18.59 -31.82
C GLN A 474 13.32 -19.63 -32.66
N ASN A 475 14.57 -19.39 -32.96
CA ASN A 475 15.37 -20.33 -33.73
C ASN A 475 16.87 -20.25 -33.41
N THR A 476 17.55 -21.37 -33.56
CA THR A 476 19.01 -21.48 -33.44
C THR A 476 19.62 -21.80 -34.78
N PHE A 477 20.50 -20.94 -35.28
CA PHE A 477 21.21 -21.11 -36.56
C PHE A 477 22.67 -21.54 -36.27
N SER A 478 23.15 -22.45 -37.08
CA SER A 478 24.54 -22.96 -36.98
C SER A 478 24.95 -23.39 -35.55
N LYS A 479 23.99 -23.76 -34.69
CA LYS A 479 24.18 -24.22 -33.30
C LYS A 479 24.72 -23.14 -32.33
N VAL A 480 24.98 -21.92 -32.78
CA VAL A 480 25.61 -20.85 -31.98
C VAL A 480 24.89 -19.50 -32.06
N HIS A 481 24.07 -19.30 -33.07
CA HIS A 481 23.32 -18.06 -33.21
C HIS A 481 21.87 -18.27 -32.76
N ASN A 482 21.52 -17.79 -31.59
CA ASN A 482 20.18 -17.90 -31.06
C ASN A 482 19.44 -16.58 -31.28
N LEU A 483 18.32 -16.61 -31.95
CA LEU A 483 17.46 -15.47 -32.22
C LEU A 483 16.06 -15.74 -31.65
N SER A 484 15.56 -14.80 -30.87
CA SER A 484 14.18 -14.74 -30.42
C SER A 484 13.60 -13.38 -30.81
N ALA A 485 12.41 -13.35 -31.41
CA ALA A 485 11.73 -12.12 -31.73
C ALA A 485 10.25 -12.25 -31.37
N MET A 486 9.63 -11.15 -30.97
CA MET A 486 8.22 -11.07 -30.61
C MET A 486 7.62 -9.77 -31.10
N LEU A 487 6.45 -9.86 -31.74
CA LEU A 487 5.62 -8.71 -32.04
C LEU A 487 4.28 -8.90 -31.34
N ILE A 488 3.92 -7.96 -30.49
CA ILE A 488 2.68 -8.01 -29.71
C ILE A 488 1.85 -6.75 -29.89
N ALA A 489 0.55 -6.92 -30.10
CA ALA A 489 -0.46 -5.89 -29.98
C ALA A 489 -1.33 -6.19 -28.75
N SER A 490 -1.53 -5.20 -27.91
CA SER A 490 -2.37 -5.34 -26.71
C SER A 490 -3.27 -4.13 -26.50
N GLY A 491 -4.48 -4.38 -26.03
CA GLY A 491 -5.48 -3.38 -25.66
C GLY A 491 -6.05 -3.67 -24.28
N PHE A 492 -6.21 -2.63 -23.48
CA PHE A 492 -6.77 -2.67 -22.14
C PHE A 492 -7.83 -1.60 -22.00
N GLN A 493 -8.92 -1.93 -21.31
CA GLN A 493 -9.95 -0.97 -20.93
C GLN A 493 -10.50 -1.31 -19.55
N GLN A 494 -10.61 -0.31 -18.69
CA GLN A 494 -11.26 -0.38 -17.39
C GLN A 494 -12.37 0.66 -17.31
N THR A 495 -13.56 0.22 -16.91
CA THR A 495 -14.73 1.06 -16.65
C THR A 495 -15.03 0.98 -15.16
N LYS A 496 -15.23 2.13 -14.51
CA LYS A 496 -15.61 2.24 -13.09
C LYS A 496 -16.90 3.03 -12.98
N SER A 497 -17.81 2.61 -12.12
CA SER A 497 -19.00 3.41 -11.78
C SER A 497 -18.58 4.77 -11.22
N ALA A 498 -19.37 5.79 -11.47
CA ALA A 498 -19.13 7.18 -11.10
C ALA A 498 -17.87 7.85 -11.69
N VAL A 499 -17.16 7.16 -12.63
CA VAL A 499 -16.02 7.73 -13.36
C VAL A 499 -16.39 7.85 -14.83
N TYR A 500 -16.45 9.07 -15.36
CA TYR A 500 -16.86 9.33 -16.73
C TYR A 500 -15.89 8.77 -17.76
N HIS A 501 -14.59 8.96 -17.54
CA HIS A 501 -13.57 8.51 -18.50
C HIS A 501 -13.11 7.09 -18.21
N LYS A 502 -13.13 6.23 -19.24
CA LYS A 502 -12.57 4.89 -19.16
C LYS A 502 -11.05 4.97 -19.14
N ASN A 503 -10.44 4.18 -18.28
CA ASN A 503 -8.98 3.99 -18.29
C ASN A 503 -8.62 3.00 -19.39
N SER A 504 -8.13 3.49 -20.51
CA SER A 504 -7.83 2.68 -21.71
C SER A 504 -6.38 2.85 -22.13
N SER A 505 -5.78 1.80 -22.69
CA SER A 505 -4.47 1.87 -23.33
C SER A 505 -4.41 0.90 -24.51
N ALA A 506 -3.67 1.29 -25.54
CA ALA A 506 -3.30 0.44 -26.66
C ALA A 506 -1.79 0.50 -26.84
N ASN A 507 -1.17 -0.63 -27.11
CA ASN A 507 0.26 -0.78 -27.21
C ASN A 507 0.62 -1.77 -28.32
N LEU A 508 1.54 -1.38 -29.19
CA LEU A 508 2.20 -2.26 -30.14
C LEU A 508 3.67 -2.34 -29.77
N ALA A 509 4.16 -3.53 -29.45
CA ALA A 509 5.54 -3.70 -29.01
C ALA A 509 6.28 -4.76 -29.82
N LEU A 510 7.56 -4.50 -30.04
CA LEU A 510 8.53 -5.38 -30.67
C LEU A 510 9.65 -5.70 -29.69
N ASP A 511 10.03 -6.96 -29.62
CA ASP A 511 11.20 -7.41 -28.88
C ASP A 511 12.05 -8.29 -29.82
N ALA A 512 13.37 -8.12 -29.78
CA ALA A 512 14.31 -8.92 -30.53
C ALA A 512 15.55 -9.19 -29.69
N SER A 513 15.71 -10.45 -29.30
CA SER A 513 16.85 -10.92 -28.50
C SER A 513 17.74 -11.81 -29.35
N TYR A 514 19.01 -11.55 -29.34
CA TYR A 514 20.02 -12.35 -30.03
C TYR A 514 21.16 -12.72 -29.07
N ASN A 515 21.62 -13.95 -29.12
CA ASN A 515 22.88 -14.29 -28.47
C ASN A 515 23.77 -15.14 -29.41
N TYR A 516 25.07 -14.90 -29.30
CA TYR A 516 26.10 -15.66 -29.98
C TYR A 516 26.79 -16.64 -29.01
N ALA A 517 26.63 -17.92 -29.26
CA ALA A 517 27.26 -19.03 -28.50
C ALA A 517 26.97 -18.92 -26.97
N GLN A 518 25.89 -18.29 -26.54
CA GLN A 518 25.57 -17.96 -25.14
C GLN A 518 26.68 -17.16 -24.44
N LYS A 519 27.44 -16.35 -25.19
CA LYS A 519 28.55 -15.51 -24.73
C LYS A 519 28.14 -14.03 -24.75
N TYR A 520 27.69 -13.56 -25.93
CA TYR A 520 27.36 -12.16 -26.18
C TYR A 520 25.87 -12.07 -26.43
N TYR A 521 25.21 -11.18 -25.72
CA TYR A 521 23.77 -10.98 -25.79
C TYR A 521 23.45 -9.58 -26.25
N LEU A 522 22.47 -9.47 -27.13
CA LEU A 522 21.86 -8.22 -27.57
C LEU A 522 20.34 -8.38 -27.41
N ASP A 523 19.72 -7.46 -26.69
CA ASP A 523 18.27 -7.41 -26.52
C ASP A 523 17.77 -6.00 -26.89
N PHE A 524 16.86 -5.93 -27.84
CA PHE A 524 16.23 -4.71 -28.30
C PHE A 524 14.73 -4.79 -28.09
N GLY A 525 14.19 -3.86 -27.31
CA GLY A 525 12.76 -3.71 -27.07
C GLY A 525 12.27 -2.35 -27.55
N MET A 526 11.08 -2.28 -28.09
CA MET A 526 10.42 -1.03 -28.47
C MET A 526 8.92 -1.14 -28.31
N ALA A 527 8.30 -0.10 -27.75
CA ALA A 527 6.85 0.03 -27.68
C ALA A 527 6.37 1.30 -28.37
N ALA A 528 5.37 1.18 -29.23
CA ALA A 528 4.59 2.29 -29.75
C ALA A 528 3.32 2.43 -28.93
N ILE A 529 3.15 3.58 -28.29
CA ILE A 529 2.04 3.85 -27.37
C ILE A 529 1.15 4.96 -27.91
N HIS A 530 -0.14 4.89 -27.52
CA HIS A 530 -1.12 5.92 -27.83
C HIS A 530 -1.78 6.41 -26.55
N SER A 531 -1.88 7.74 -26.36
CA SER A 531 -2.55 8.37 -25.22
C SER A 531 -3.67 9.30 -25.65
N ALA A 532 -4.88 9.02 -25.22
CA ALA A 532 -6.03 9.92 -25.43
C ALA A 532 -6.02 11.16 -24.51
N GLN A 533 -5.06 11.27 -23.56
CA GLN A 533 -4.94 12.40 -22.64
C GLN A 533 -4.29 13.63 -23.28
N LEU A 534 -3.59 13.44 -24.41
CA LEU A 534 -2.84 14.47 -25.13
C LEU A 534 -3.63 15.03 -26.34
N ALA A 535 -3.21 16.19 -26.82
CA ALA A 535 -3.80 16.81 -28.00
C ALA A 535 -3.59 15.97 -29.26
N PRO A 536 -4.48 16.04 -30.25
CA PRO A 536 -4.25 15.45 -31.57
C PRO A 536 -2.90 15.90 -32.17
N GLY A 537 -2.11 14.96 -32.66
CA GLY A 537 -0.74 15.23 -33.12
C GLY A 537 0.37 14.99 -32.07
N HIS A 538 0.01 14.85 -30.79
CA HIS A 538 0.94 14.56 -29.67
C HIS A 538 0.61 13.25 -28.95
N ARG A 539 -0.30 12.43 -29.50
CA ARG A 539 -0.85 11.23 -28.85
C ARG A 539 0.02 9.99 -28.99
N GLU A 540 0.95 9.98 -29.90
CA GLU A 540 1.78 8.82 -30.23
C GLU A 540 3.22 9.05 -29.78
N ALA A 541 3.85 7.99 -29.25
CA ALA A 541 5.25 8.00 -28.89
C ALA A 541 5.89 6.62 -29.01
N LEU A 542 7.21 6.60 -29.19
CA LEU A 542 8.03 5.41 -29.19
C LEU A 542 8.88 5.34 -27.92
N SER A 543 8.96 4.16 -27.35
CA SER A 543 9.75 3.84 -26.16
C SER A 543 10.78 2.78 -26.52
N PRO A 544 12.02 3.16 -26.89
CA PRO A 544 13.08 2.21 -27.22
C PRO A 544 13.84 1.75 -25.98
N SER A 545 14.40 0.53 -26.05
CA SER A 545 15.32 -0.06 -25.07
C SER A 545 16.37 -0.92 -25.77
N LEU A 546 17.62 -0.84 -25.28
CA LEU A 546 18.73 -1.66 -25.75
C LEU A 546 19.51 -2.21 -24.56
N THR A 547 19.76 -3.51 -24.57
CA THR A 547 20.59 -4.19 -23.57
C THR A 547 21.70 -4.98 -24.25
N LEU A 548 22.90 -4.84 -23.74
CA LEU A 548 24.07 -5.62 -24.11
C LEU A 548 24.46 -6.52 -22.94
N GLY A 549 24.75 -7.79 -23.19
CA GLY A 549 25.18 -8.72 -22.17
C GLY A 549 26.43 -9.50 -22.59
N TRP A 550 27.27 -9.82 -21.61
CA TRP A 550 28.47 -10.64 -21.79
C TRP A 550 28.54 -11.69 -20.68
N ARG A 551 28.46 -12.96 -21.08
CA ARG A 551 28.59 -14.10 -20.18
C ARG A 551 30.06 -14.54 -20.14
N LEU A 552 30.78 -14.01 -19.15
CA LEU A 552 32.22 -14.25 -19.01
C LEU A 552 32.54 -15.71 -18.73
N LYS A 553 31.64 -16.46 -18.08
CA LYS A 553 31.85 -17.90 -17.80
C LYS A 553 32.10 -18.72 -19.06
N ASN A 554 31.48 -18.35 -20.18
CA ASN A 554 31.63 -19.09 -21.43
C ASN A 554 32.89 -18.71 -22.24
N GLU A 555 33.70 -17.75 -21.73
CA GLU A 555 34.97 -17.41 -22.34
C GLU A 555 36.10 -18.39 -21.99
N ASN A 556 37.06 -18.52 -22.90
CA ASN A 556 38.15 -19.49 -22.78
C ASN A 556 38.97 -19.37 -21.47
N PHE A 557 39.07 -18.15 -20.90
CA PHE A 557 39.80 -17.88 -19.66
C PHE A 557 39.01 -18.23 -18.40
N LEU A 558 37.67 -18.44 -18.45
CA LEU A 558 36.80 -18.79 -17.31
C LEU A 558 36.05 -20.11 -17.48
N LYS A 559 35.90 -20.66 -18.70
CA LYS A 559 35.06 -21.84 -18.96
C LYS A 559 35.42 -23.04 -18.08
N ASP A 560 36.70 -23.25 -17.82
CA ASP A 560 37.25 -24.41 -17.07
C ASP A 560 37.43 -24.06 -15.56
N SER A 561 37.05 -22.87 -15.11
CA SER A 561 37.13 -22.46 -13.71
C SER A 561 36.25 -23.34 -12.82
N LYS A 562 36.82 -23.92 -11.76
CA LYS A 562 36.11 -24.67 -10.71
C LYS A 562 35.51 -23.74 -9.62
N VAL A 563 35.89 -22.46 -9.64
CA VAL A 563 35.44 -21.47 -8.69
C VAL A 563 34.19 -20.72 -9.23
N VAL A 564 34.21 -20.35 -10.50
CA VAL A 564 33.14 -19.61 -11.15
C VAL A 564 32.20 -20.58 -11.86
N ASP A 565 30.99 -20.75 -11.39
CA ASP A 565 29.95 -21.59 -12.01
C ASP A 565 29.26 -20.85 -13.14
N ASP A 566 28.91 -19.57 -12.89
CA ASP A 566 28.38 -18.63 -13.86
C ASP A 566 28.85 -17.21 -13.53
N MET A 567 29.02 -16.38 -14.55
CA MET A 567 29.34 -14.96 -14.42
C MET A 567 28.89 -14.20 -15.66
N MET A 568 28.05 -13.19 -15.43
CA MET A 568 27.46 -12.36 -16.49
C MET A 568 27.43 -10.89 -16.09
N ILE A 569 27.74 -10.03 -17.03
CA ILE A 569 27.54 -8.58 -16.92
C ILE A 569 26.62 -8.12 -18.03
N SER A 570 25.72 -7.19 -17.75
CA SER A 570 24.91 -6.56 -18.78
C SER A 570 24.75 -5.06 -18.52
N ALA A 571 24.56 -4.29 -19.57
CA ALA A 571 24.29 -2.87 -19.51
C ALA A 571 23.10 -2.53 -20.40
N SER A 572 22.20 -1.67 -19.90
CA SER A 572 20.96 -1.31 -20.59
C SER A 572 20.80 0.21 -20.64
N TYR A 573 20.22 0.68 -21.73
CA TYR A 573 19.72 2.04 -21.87
C TYR A 573 18.29 2.00 -22.42
N SER A 574 17.40 2.79 -21.82
CA SER A 574 15.98 2.83 -22.21
C SER A 574 15.42 4.26 -22.08
N ASP A 575 14.45 4.59 -22.94
CA ASP A 575 13.65 5.84 -22.85
C ASP A 575 12.15 5.50 -22.96
N ILE A 576 11.51 5.33 -21.79
CA ILE A 576 10.07 5.04 -21.73
C ILE A 576 9.28 6.34 -21.72
N LYS A 577 8.40 6.50 -22.69
CA LYS A 577 7.39 7.56 -22.72
C LYS A 577 6.17 7.12 -21.92
N GLN A 578 5.65 8.03 -21.08
CA GLN A 578 4.56 7.71 -20.18
C GLN A 578 3.54 8.84 -20.05
N ASP A 579 2.29 8.46 -19.83
CA ASP A 579 1.15 9.35 -19.54
C ASP A 579 0.53 9.10 -18.17
N ILE A 580 1.07 8.17 -17.38
CA ILE A 580 0.53 7.83 -16.05
C ILE A 580 0.65 8.97 -15.04
N ASP A 581 1.63 9.85 -15.20
CA ASP A 581 1.84 11.05 -14.38
C ASP A 581 1.30 12.33 -15.04
N LEU A 582 0.61 12.25 -16.17
CA LEU A 582 -0.10 13.37 -16.76
C LEU A 582 -1.37 13.66 -15.97
N ALA A 583 -1.21 14.23 -14.77
CA ALA A 583 -2.30 14.58 -13.88
C ALA A 583 -1.97 15.85 -13.09
N VAL A 584 -2.99 16.68 -12.88
CA VAL A 584 -2.96 17.86 -12.00
C VAL A 584 -4.23 17.80 -11.16
N ASN A 585 -4.11 17.77 -9.82
CA ASN A 585 -5.25 17.67 -8.90
C ASN A 585 -6.24 16.56 -9.30
N ASP A 586 -5.72 15.35 -9.58
CA ASP A 586 -6.45 14.17 -10.05
C ASP A 586 -7.13 14.27 -11.41
N GLN A 587 -7.06 15.43 -12.07
CA GLN A 587 -7.51 15.59 -13.46
C GLN A 587 -6.44 15.08 -14.42
N ARG A 588 -6.83 14.16 -15.32
CA ARG A 588 -5.94 13.53 -16.30
C ARG A 588 -6.30 13.89 -17.74
N TYR A 589 -7.58 14.06 -18.03
CA TYR A 589 -8.08 14.29 -19.39
C TYR A 589 -8.22 15.78 -19.66
N TYR A 590 -7.97 16.18 -20.92
CA TYR A 590 -8.12 17.55 -21.40
C TYR A 590 -7.21 18.58 -20.69
N LEU A 591 -6.07 18.14 -20.14
CA LEU A 591 -5.11 19.07 -19.55
C LEU A 591 -4.56 20.09 -20.56
N TYR A 592 -4.51 19.72 -21.83
CA TYR A 592 -4.09 20.57 -22.92
C TYR A 592 -5.13 21.62 -23.33
N MET A 593 -6.40 21.43 -23.00
CA MET A 593 -7.48 22.36 -23.33
C MET A 593 -7.61 23.48 -22.30
N PRO A 594 -8.05 24.70 -22.72
CA PRO A 594 -8.44 25.71 -21.76
C PRO A 594 -9.68 25.23 -20.98
N ALA A 595 -9.77 25.59 -19.74
CA ALA A 595 -10.89 25.25 -18.89
C ALA A 595 -11.61 26.51 -18.39
N TRP A 596 -12.93 26.41 -18.30
CA TRP A 596 -13.81 27.48 -17.87
C TRP A 596 -14.72 26.96 -16.75
N SER A 597 -15.05 27.85 -15.83
CA SER A 597 -16.03 27.59 -14.77
C SER A 597 -17.08 28.67 -14.78
N GLN A 598 -18.23 28.38 -14.18
CA GLN A 598 -19.32 29.35 -14.02
C GLN A 598 -19.59 29.52 -12.52
N THR A 599 -19.84 30.76 -12.13
CA THR A 599 -20.22 31.07 -10.75
C THR A 599 -21.24 32.20 -10.73
N TYR A 600 -21.90 32.40 -9.59
CA TYR A 600 -22.74 33.55 -9.34
C TYR A 600 -21.89 34.74 -8.94
N GLY A 601 -22.17 35.89 -9.55
CA GLY A 601 -21.54 37.15 -9.21
C GLY A 601 -22.35 37.93 -8.19
N TYR A 602 -22.48 39.22 -8.44
CA TYR A 602 -23.21 40.12 -7.58
C TYR A 602 -24.72 39.89 -7.68
N THR A 603 -25.40 39.99 -6.53
CA THR A 603 -26.86 40.07 -6.46
C THR A 603 -27.23 41.56 -6.51
N TRP A 604 -28.04 41.94 -7.46
CA TRP A 604 -28.56 43.31 -7.58
C TRP A 604 -29.55 43.62 -6.47
N ALA A 605 -29.84 44.92 -6.25
CA ALA A 605 -30.78 45.37 -5.23
C ALA A 605 -32.22 44.84 -5.43
N ASP A 606 -32.58 44.48 -6.67
CA ASP A 606 -33.85 43.83 -7.02
C ASP A 606 -33.88 42.31 -6.79
N GLY A 607 -32.79 41.74 -6.27
CA GLY A 607 -32.65 40.29 -6.04
C GLY A 607 -32.16 39.51 -7.23
N GLY A 608 -31.94 40.13 -8.39
CA GLY A 608 -31.38 39.48 -9.57
C GLY A 608 -29.90 39.13 -9.36
N THR A 609 -29.53 37.88 -9.60
CA THR A 609 -28.13 37.40 -9.48
C THR A 609 -27.52 37.21 -10.86
N ASN A 610 -26.37 37.87 -11.11
CA ASN A 610 -25.61 37.66 -12.33
C ASN A 610 -24.82 36.38 -12.24
N GLN A 611 -24.85 35.60 -13.33
CA GLN A 611 -23.94 34.50 -13.56
C GLN A 611 -22.83 34.95 -14.50
N TYR A 612 -21.60 34.58 -14.24
CA TYR A 612 -20.50 34.82 -15.16
C TYR A 612 -19.63 33.56 -15.33
N ALA A 613 -19.04 33.43 -16.51
CA ALA A 613 -18.06 32.41 -16.79
C ALA A 613 -16.65 33.02 -16.70
N TYR A 614 -15.73 32.28 -16.13
CA TYR A 614 -14.33 32.71 -16.03
C TYR A 614 -13.38 31.56 -16.45
N SER A 615 -12.22 31.90 -17.00
CA SER A 615 -11.18 30.93 -17.29
C SER A 615 -10.52 30.46 -16.01
N THR A 616 -10.36 29.16 -15.86
CA THR A 616 -9.64 28.55 -14.72
C THR A 616 -8.25 28.07 -15.11
N LYS A 617 -7.99 27.91 -16.42
CA LYS A 617 -6.74 27.38 -16.95
C LYS A 617 -6.61 27.76 -18.43
N GLY A 618 -5.40 28.15 -18.84
CA GLY A 618 -5.03 28.30 -20.26
C GLY A 618 -4.90 26.97 -21.00
N GLY A 619 -4.93 27.01 -22.33
CA GLY A 619 -4.67 25.84 -23.18
C GLY A 619 -3.20 25.71 -23.56
N ASN A 620 -2.73 24.45 -23.73
CA ASN A 620 -1.41 24.11 -24.23
C ASN A 620 -1.46 22.84 -25.08
N ASN A 621 -1.53 23.01 -26.40
CA ASN A 621 -1.56 21.88 -27.33
C ASN A 621 -0.23 21.14 -27.43
N ASP A 622 0.88 21.74 -26.99
CA ASP A 622 2.23 21.14 -27.03
C ASP A 622 2.52 20.27 -25.80
N LEU A 623 1.52 20.07 -24.92
CA LEU A 623 1.63 19.15 -23.80
C LEU A 623 1.99 17.75 -24.32
N GLY A 624 3.09 17.18 -23.80
CA GLY A 624 3.67 15.94 -24.29
C GLY A 624 3.80 14.85 -23.22
N PHE A 625 4.29 13.70 -23.66
CA PHE A 625 4.62 12.59 -22.75
C PHE A 625 5.74 12.98 -21.78
N ILE A 626 5.67 12.43 -20.59
CA ILE A 626 6.77 12.42 -19.63
C ILE A 626 7.73 11.31 -20.05
N SER A 627 9.04 11.53 -19.93
CA SER A 627 10.09 10.59 -20.35
C SER A 627 10.82 10.04 -19.13
N ARG A 628 10.88 8.70 -18.98
CA ARG A 628 11.79 8.00 -18.09
C ARG A 628 12.98 7.48 -18.88
N LYS A 629 14.13 8.14 -18.74
CA LYS A 629 15.42 7.71 -19.30
C LYS A 629 16.21 6.98 -18.23
N GLU A 630 16.69 5.78 -18.57
CA GLU A 630 17.38 4.93 -17.59
C GLU A 630 18.62 4.29 -18.20
N PHE A 631 19.72 4.39 -17.47
CA PHE A 631 20.93 3.60 -17.69
C PHE A 631 21.11 2.66 -16.49
N SER A 632 21.32 1.36 -16.75
CA SER A 632 21.59 0.39 -15.70
C SER A 632 22.67 -0.61 -16.09
N VAL A 633 23.39 -1.10 -15.08
CA VAL A 633 24.39 -2.17 -15.22
C VAL A 633 24.05 -3.25 -14.21
N ASN A 634 24.02 -4.48 -14.67
CA ASN A 634 23.81 -5.66 -13.84
C ASN A 634 25.08 -6.54 -13.84
N PHE A 635 25.42 -7.05 -12.68
CA PHE A 635 26.44 -8.08 -12.50
C PHE A 635 25.84 -9.26 -11.74
N ARG A 636 25.89 -10.44 -12.36
CA ARG A 636 25.43 -11.70 -11.77
C ARG A 636 26.55 -12.71 -11.76
N THR A 637 26.72 -13.41 -10.63
CA THR A 637 27.70 -14.48 -10.53
C THR A 637 27.24 -15.59 -9.58
N SER A 638 27.69 -16.80 -9.87
CA SER A 638 27.53 -17.98 -9.04
C SER A 638 28.91 -18.65 -8.86
N LEU A 639 29.26 -18.96 -7.64
CA LEU A 639 30.60 -19.44 -7.25
C LEU A 639 30.52 -20.72 -6.43
N TRP A 640 31.56 -21.57 -6.58
CA TRP A 640 31.78 -22.79 -5.78
C TRP A 640 30.58 -23.74 -5.75
N GLN A 641 30.08 -24.16 -6.92
CA GLN A 641 28.90 -25.03 -7.07
C GLN A 641 27.64 -24.45 -6.42
N LYS A 642 27.40 -23.16 -6.73
CA LYS A 642 26.27 -22.36 -6.19
C LYS A 642 26.29 -22.21 -4.66
N LEU A 643 27.47 -22.39 -4.02
CA LEU A 643 27.61 -22.06 -2.60
C LEU A 643 27.34 -20.58 -2.37
N LEU A 644 27.81 -19.71 -3.24
CA LEU A 644 27.58 -18.26 -3.19
C LEU A 644 27.00 -17.77 -4.51
N THR A 645 25.88 -17.05 -4.46
CA THR A 645 25.31 -16.34 -5.61
C THR A 645 25.20 -14.86 -5.29
N LEU A 646 25.48 -14.02 -6.27
CA LEU A 646 25.32 -12.57 -6.20
C LEU A 646 24.59 -12.09 -7.45
N ASP A 647 23.59 -11.25 -7.25
CA ASP A 647 22.95 -10.42 -8.28
C ASP A 647 23.01 -8.96 -7.81
N ALA A 648 23.63 -8.08 -8.57
CA ALA A 648 23.80 -6.70 -8.22
C ALA A 648 23.46 -5.80 -9.42
N ASN A 649 22.73 -4.74 -9.18
CA ASN A 649 22.34 -3.75 -10.19
C ASN A 649 22.78 -2.36 -9.74
N PHE A 650 23.30 -1.57 -10.67
CA PHE A 650 23.45 -0.13 -10.56
C PHE A 650 22.52 0.56 -11.53
N PHE A 651 21.85 1.63 -11.12
CA PHE A 651 20.92 2.35 -11.99
C PHE A 651 21.00 3.88 -11.82
N VAL A 652 20.77 4.58 -12.91
CA VAL A 652 20.54 6.01 -12.98
C VAL A 652 19.30 6.24 -13.82
N THR A 653 18.26 6.76 -13.19
CA THR A 653 16.98 7.06 -13.84
C THR A 653 16.74 8.57 -13.80
N THR A 654 16.40 9.18 -14.94
CA THR A 654 15.94 10.55 -15.03
C THR A 654 14.50 10.57 -15.54
N THR A 655 13.60 11.20 -14.80
CA THR A 655 12.23 11.49 -15.23
C THR A 655 12.17 12.95 -15.66
N ASP A 656 11.85 13.20 -16.91
CA ASP A 656 11.87 14.54 -17.54
C ASP A 656 10.50 14.91 -18.09
N GLY A 657 10.14 16.19 -18.01
CA GLY A 657 8.85 16.69 -18.49
C GLY A 657 7.71 16.53 -17.48
N LEU A 658 8.00 16.45 -16.17
CA LEU A 658 6.98 16.48 -15.13
C LEU A 658 6.19 17.78 -15.17
N LEU A 659 4.89 17.70 -14.89
CA LEU A 659 3.97 18.81 -15.06
C LEU A 659 4.15 19.94 -14.03
N VAL A 660 3.96 21.17 -14.49
CA VAL A 660 3.81 22.38 -13.68
C VAL A 660 2.51 23.06 -14.07
N SER A 661 1.64 23.32 -13.10
CA SER A 661 0.32 23.93 -13.32
C SER A 661 0.34 25.46 -13.38
N ASN A 662 1.30 26.10 -12.72
CA ASN A 662 1.45 27.54 -12.66
C ASN A 662 2.94 27.93 -12.86
N PRO A 663 3.46 27.77 -14.09
CA PRO A 663 4.87 28.03 -14.33
C PRO A 663 5.23 29.51 -14.10
N THR A 664 6.34 29.75 -13.39
CA THR A 664 6.78 31.07 -12.89
C THR A 664 7.15 32.06 -14.00
N TYR A 665 7.44 31.57 -15.20
CA TYR A 665 7.76 32.42 -16.34
C TYR A 665 6.54 33.10 -16.99
N TYR A 666 5.31 32.72 -16.61
CA TYR A 666 4.12 33.45 -17.00
C TYR A 666 3.89 34.63 -16.05
N PRO A 667 3.52 35.82 -16.56
CA PRO A 667 3.22 36.97 -15.71
C PRO A 667 2.09 36.67 -14.72
N SER A 668 2.27 37.13 -13.47
CA SER A 668 1.29 36.88 -12.38
C SER A 668 -0.10 37.45 -12.66
N TYR A 669 -0.22 38.51 -13.49
CA TYR A 669 -1.54 39.07 -13.86
C TYR A 669 -2.40 38.15 -14.75
N LEU A 670 -1.83 37.03 -15.26
CA LEU A 670 -2.58 35.97 -15.93
C LEU A 670 -3.33 35.06 -14.95
N SER A 671 -3.14 35.25 -13.65
CA SER A 671 -3.88 34.59 -12.59
C SER A 671 -4.44 35.64 -11.63
N ASN A 672 -5.77 35.75 -11.58
CA ASN A 672 -6.46 36.77 -10.77
C ASN A 672 -7.07 36.13 -9.52
N GLY A 673 -6.89 36.81 -8.37
CA GLY A 673 -7.54 36.36 -7.11
C GLY A 673 -9.02 36.66 -7.06
N TYR A 674 -9.43 37.82 -7.66
CA TYR A 674 -10.84 38.24 -7.73
C TYR A 674 -11.08 39.17 -8.92
N PRO A 675 -12.18 38.94 -9.70
CA PRO A 675 -12.85 37.61 -9.77
C PRO A 675 -11.87 36.52 -10.10
N THR A 676 -11.99 35.37 -9.43
CA THR A 676 -11.06 34.26 -9.58
C THR A 676 -10.96 33.86 -11.06
N GLY A 677 -9.77 33.87 -11.60
CA GLY A 677 -9.54 33.45 -13.00
C GLY A 677 -8.09 33.12 -13.23
N GLY A 678 -7.82 32.25 -14.20
CA GLY A 678 -6.47 31.84 -14.58
C GLY A 678 -6.39 31.53 -16.08
N PHE A 679 -5.38 32.05 -16.72
CA PHE A 679 -5.06 31.81 -18.15
C PHE A 679 -3.74 31.05 -18.32
N ILE A 680 -3.10 30.70 -17.21
CA ILE A 680 -1.82 29.99 -17.21
C ILE A 680 -2.06 28.53 -17.58
N PRO A 681 -1.37 27.99 -18.60
CA PRO A 681 -1.52 26.59 -19.01
C PRO A 681 -0.65 25.65 -18.17
N VAL A 682 -0.96 24.38 -18.20
CA VAL A 682 -0.10 23.31 -17.71
C VAL A 682 1.03 23.07 -18.70
N VAL A 683 2.24 22.87 -18.22
CA VAL A 683 3.43 22.65 -19.06
C VAL A 683 4.28 21.48 -18.57
N ASN A 684 5.02 20.82 -19.47
CA ASN A 684 6.08 19.87 -19.14
C ASN A 684 7.37 20.66 -18.84
N PHE A 685 7.84 20.65 -17.58
CA PHE A 685 9.04 21.43 -17.23
C PHE A 685 9.96 20.72 -16.23
N ASN A 686 9.45 20.20 -15.12
CA ASN A 686 10.28 19.69 -14.04
C ASN A 686 10.98 18.37 -14.43
N ALA A 687 12.11 18.12 -13.77
CA ALA A 687 12.86 16.87 -13.95
C ALA A 687 13.46 16.36 -12.64
N ASP A 688 13.48 15.04 -12.50
CA ASP A 688 13.97 14.32 -11.34
C ASP A 688 15.02 13.29 -11.74
N ARG A 689 16.00 13.05 -10.86
CA ARG A 689 16.98 11.97 -11.00
C ARG A 689 16.95 11.06 -9.79
N ARG A 690 17.07 9.76 -10.04
CA ARG A 690 17.28 8.72 -9.06
C ARG A 690 18.55 7.95 -9.42
N THR A 691 19.46 7.80 -8.45
CA THR A 691 20.70 7.03 -8.62
C THR A 691 20.81 6.05 -7.47
N GLY A 692 21.09 4.80 -7.76
CA GLY A 692 21.17 3.79 -6.73
C GLY A 692 21.78 2.48 -7.19
N PHE A 693 21.85 1.56 -6.23
CA PHE A 693 22.22 0.18 -6.49
C PHE A 693 21.37 -0.75 -5.62
N ASP A 694 21.17 -1.95 -6.10
CA ASP A 694 20.61 -3.05 -5.33
C ASP A 694 21.46 -4.30 -5.46
N PHE A 695 21.34 -5.19 -4.48
CA PHE A 695 22.00 -6.49 -4.51
C PHE A 695 21.17 -7.54 -3.81
N ALA A 696 21.38 -8.80 -4.21
CA ALA A 696 20.95 -10.01 -3.52
C ALA A 696 22.10 -11.00 -3.48
N VAL A 697 22.50 -11.40 -2.28
CA VAL A 697 23.54 -12.39 -2.02
C VAL A 697 22.92 -13.59 -1.35
N THR A 698 23.16 -14.80 -1.85
CA THR A 698 22.70 -16.03 -1.20
C THR A 698 23.87 -16.97 -1.01
N ALA A 699 24.03 -17.49 0.20
CA ALA A 699 25.00 -18.52 0.53
C ALA A 699 24.28 -19.81 0.95
N ASN A 700 24.62 -20.93 0.31
CA ASN A 700 24.05 -22.26 0.59
C ASN A 700 25.15 -23.23 0.96
N LYS A 701 25.05 -23.85 2.13
CA LYS A 701 26.08 -24.82 2.59
C LYS A 701 25.44 -25.99 3.31
N LYS A 702 25.90 -27.18 2.97
CA LYS A 702 25.54 -28.39 3.70
C LYS A 702 26.65 -28.76 4.68
N PHE A 703 26.28 -28.92 5.95
CA PHE A 703 27.17 -29.38 7.03
C PHE A 703 26.63 -30.69 7.60
N GLY A 704 27.19 -31.84 7.14
CA GLY A 704 26.67 -33.16 7.52
C GLY A 704 25.20 -33.33 7.14
N GLU A 705 24.29 -33.46 8.14
CA GLU A 705 22.86 -33.59 7.93
C GLU A 705 22.11 -32.25 7.93
N VAL A 706 22.80 -31.13 8.14
CA VAL A 706 22.19 -29.80 8.22
C VAL A 706 22.42 -29.06 6.92
N ASP A 707 21.33 -28.63 6.27
CA ASP A 707 21.37 -27.74 5.11
C ASP A 707 21.08 -26.29 5.57
N LEU A 708 22.02 -25.39 5.30
CA LEU A 708 21.92 -23.97 5.66
C LEU A 708 21.83 -23.10 4.40
N ALA A 709 20.92 -22.13 4.41
CA ALA A 709 20.82 -21.07 3.42
C ALA A 709 20.70 -19.72 4.12
N LEU A 710 21.53 -18.76 3.72
CA LEU A 710 21.51 -17.36 4.18
C LEU A 710 21.39 -16.46 2.96
N GLY A 711 20.34 -15.66 2.92
CA GLY A 711 20.14 -14.60 1.92
C GLY A 711 20.24 -13.22 2.54
N VAL A 712 20.91 -12.30 1.87
CA VAL A 712 20.98 -10.88 2.22
C VAL A 712 20.65 -10.06 0.98
N THR A 713 19.69 -9.16 1.11
CA THR A 713 19.33 -8.20 0.07
C THR A 713 19.60 -6.79 0.54
N GLY A 714 19.83 -5.88 -0.39
CA GLY A 714 19.97 -4.46 -0.06
C GLY A 714 19.57 -3.58 -1.24
N THR A 715 19.06 -2.41 -0.92
CA THR A 715 18.74 -1.35 -1.88
C THR A 715 19.17 -0.02 -1.30
N TYR A 716 20.05 0.68 -1.98
CA TYR A 716 20.44 2.05 -1.66
C TYR A 716 20.10 2.95 -2.82
N TYR A 717 19.53 4.13 -2.52
CA TYR A 717 19.28 5.14 -3.53
C TYR A 717 19.35 6.54 -2.98
N THR A 718 19.59 7.49 -3.88
CA THR A 718 19.44 8.91 -3.65
C THR A 718 18.59 9.52 -4.75
N THR A 719 17.81 10.52 -4.38
CA THR A 719 16.96 11.27 -5.31
C THR A 719 17.47 12.70 -5.43
N LYS A 720 17.25 13.34 -6.56
CA LYS A 720 17.63 14.73 -6.80
C LYS A 720 16.63 15.41 -7.75
N ALA A 721 16.11 16.57 -7.34
CA ALA A 721 15.41 17.47 -8.23
C ALA A 721 16.43 18.11 -9.17
N THR A 722 16.45 17.71 -10.43
CA THR A 722 17.45 18.23 -11.40
C THR A 722 16.98 19.50 -12.07
N LYS A 723 15.67 19.68 -12.20
CA LYS A 723 15.05 20.88 -12.76
C LYS A 723 13.77 21.16 -12.00
N ARG A 724 13.59 22.42 -11.59
CA ARG A 724 12.39 22.92 -10.91
C ARG A 724 11.99 24.26 -11.46
N ASP A 725 10.70 24.47 -11.58
CA ASP A 725 10.11 25.79 -11.81
C ASP A 725 9.87 26.41 -10.42
N GLU A 726 10.83 27.21 -9.96
CA GLU A 726 10.81 27.87 -8.67
C GLU A 726 11.56 29.20 -8.69
N VAL A 727 11.06 30.18 -7.95
CA VAL A 727 11.71 31.45 -7.69
C VAL A 727 11.68 31.67 -6.18
N ASN A 728 12.82 31.59 -5.54
CA ASN A 728 12.99 31.79 -4.11
C ASN A 728 13.91 32.95 -3.84
N LEU A 729 13.67 33.65 -2.73
CA LEU A 729 14.47 34.81 -2.34
C LEU A 729 15.89 34.39 -1.89
N TYR A 730 15.99 33.22 -1.24
CA TYR A 730 17.24 32.70 -0.68
C TYR A 730 17.59 31.34 -1.27
N ASP A 731 18.88 31.11 -1.54
CA ASP A 731 19.39 29.87 -2.16
C ASP A 731 19.09 28.61 -1.34
N TYR A 732 19.07 28.73 -0.01
CA TYR A 732 18.76 27.58 0.85
C TYR A 732 17.32 27.10 0.74
N GLN A 733 16.39 27.91 0.24
CA GLN A 733 15.00 27.54 -0.04
C GLN A 733 14.84 26.72 -1.33
N ASN A 734 15.83 26.77 -2.24
CA ASN A 734 15.76 26.09 -3.52
C ASN A 734 15.66 24.57 -3.33
N ARG A 735 14.64 23.96 -3.93
CA ARG A 735 14.46 22.51 -3.99
C ARG A 735 15.28 21.87 -5.09
N GLN A 736 15.62 22.64 -6.14
CA GLN A 736 16.51 22.15 -7.18
C GLN A 736 17.87 21.77 -6.56
N GLY A 737 18.36 20.58 -6.95
CA GLY A 737 19.57 20.01 -6.37
C GLY A 737 19.38 19.24 -5.07
N LYS A 738 18.22 19.33 -4.42
CA LYS A 738 17.90 18.63 -3.16
C LYS A 738 17.16 17.32 -3.44
N VAL A 739 16.96 16.53 -2.39
CA VAL A 739 16.19 15.27 -2.46
C VAL A 739 14.71 15.55 -2.71
N LEU A 740 14.03 14.61 -3.38
CA LEU A 740 12.63 14.79 -3.80
C LEU A 740 11.66 14.75 -2.61
N ASP A 741 11.97 13.95 -1.61
CA ASP A 741 11.20 13.75 -0.39
C ASP A 741 11.76 14.51 0.81
N GLY A 742 12.33 15.69 0.56
CA GLY A 742 12.86 16.56 1.60
C GLY A 742 11.77 17.08 2.54
N ILE A 743 12.02 17.00 3.84
CA ILE A 743 11.23 17.69 4.86
C ILE A 743 11.79 19.10 4.99
N TRP A 744 10.91 20.09 4.88
CA TRP A 744 11.23 21.52 4.98
C TRP A 744 10.52 22.09 6.20
N GLY A 745 11.22 22.92 6.97
CA GLY A 745 10.68 23.51 8.19
C GLY A 745 11.74 24.33 8.92
N PHE A 746 11.43 24.69 10.16
CA PHE A 746 12.28 25.55 10.98
C PHE A 746 13.35 24.73 11.72
N LYS A 747 14.54 25.33 11.89
CA LYS A 747 15.50 24.89 12.89
C LYS A 747 15.17 25.49 14.24
N THR A 748 15.44 24.76 15.32
CA THR A 748 15.17 25.21 16.67
C THR A 748 16.47 25.41 17.46
N ALA A 749 16.46 26.41 18.36
CA ALA A 749 17.53 26.67 19.31
C ALA A 749 17.16 26.28 20.76
N GLY A 750 16.12 25.44 20.92
CA GLY A 750 15.61 24.97 22.21
C GLY A 750 14.31 25.64 22.62
N ILE A 751 14.10 25.83 23.90
CA ILE A 751 12.89 26.37 24.53
C ILE A 751 13.28 27.70 25.22
N PHE A 752 12.48 28.74 25.06
CA PHE A 752 12.66 30.02 25.74
C PHE A 752 12.55 29.87 27.27
N GLN A 753 13.54 30.41 27.99
CA GLN A 753 13.63 30.28 29.43
C GLN A 753 13.02 31.49 30.18
N SER A 754 13.06 32.68 29.59
CA SER A 754 12.60 33.92 30.22
C SER A 754 12.03 34.91 29.20
N LYS A 755 11.38 35.97 29.67
CA LYS A 755 10.89 37.08 28.84
C LYS A 755 12.03 37.92 28.30
N GLU A 756 13.13 38.05 29.04
CA GLU A 756 14.31 38.76 28.61
C GLU A 756 14.93 38.08 27.37
N GLU A 757 15.03 36.74 27.41
CA GLU A 757 15.51 35.95 26.26
C GLU A 757 14.61 36.13 25.03
N ILE A 758 13.28 36.19 25.20
CA ILE A 758 12.34 36.45 24.10
C ILE A 758 12.56 37.84 23.50
N ALA A 759 12.79 38.85 24.36
CA ALA A 759 12.99 40.24 23.92
C ALA A 759 14.31 40.44 23.15
N GLU A 760 15.32 39.59 23.41
CA GLU A 760 16.63 39.62 22.73
C GLU A 760 16.69 38.73 21.48
N TRP A 761 15.62 37.93 21.23
CA TRP A 761 15.56 37.01 20.10
C TRP A 761 14.80 37.59 18.91
N ALA A 762 14.93 36.97 17.72
CA ALA A 762 14.14 37.33 16.54
C ALA A 762 12.63 37.20 16.79
N ASP A 763 11.85 38.13 16.26
CA ASP A 763 10.39 38.19 16.46
C ASP A 763 9.67 37.01 15.75
N GLN A 764 8.97 36.20 16.53
CA GLN A 764 8.17 35.05 16.04
C GLN A 764 6.68 35.39 15.85
N SER A 765 6.29 36.63 15.98
CA SER A 765 4.87 37.04 15.91
C SER A 765 4.20 36.72 14.56
N LYS A 766 4.98 36.63 13.48
CA LYS A 766 4.51 36.21 12.13
C LYS A 766 4.02 34.77 12.09
N LEU A 767 4.39 33.93 13.05
CA LEU A 767 3.83 32.59 13.20
C LEU A 767 2.44 32.56 13.85
N GLY A 768 1.91 33.74 14.23
CA GLY A 768 0.49 33.93 14.53
C GLY A 768 0.10 34.03 16.00
N ASN A 769 0.98 33.72 16.98
CA ASN A 769 0.66 33.70 18.41
C ASN A 769 1.72 34.40 19.27
N GLU A 770 1.29 34.91 20.43
CA GLU A 770 2.20 35.51 21.44
C GLU A 770 3.16 34.45 21.97
N VAL A 771 4.46 34.74 21.93
CA VAL A 771 5.53 33.88 22.46
C VAL A 771 5.68 34.12 23.97
N LYS A 772 5.82 33.02 24.71
CA LYS A 772 6.00 33.02 26.16
C LYS A 772 7.18 32.12 26.57
N PRO A 773 7.74 32.30 27.76
CA PRO A 773 8.68 31.34 28.34
C PRO A 773 8.09 29.93 28.30
N GLY A 774 8.86 28.96 27.85
CA GLY A 774 8.42 27.58 27.62
C GLY A 774 8.00 27.29 26.17
N ASP A 775 7.94 28.27 25.27
CA ASP A 775 7.69 28.07 23.84
C ASP A 775 9.00 27.77 23.08
N LEU A 776 8.87 27.11 21.91
CA LEU A 776 10.02 26.80 21.05
C LEU A 776 10.65 28.05 20.48
N LYS A 777 11.97 28.06 20.45
CA LYS A 777 12.83 29.12 19.93
C LYS A 777 13.33 28.75 18.55
N TYR A 778 12.82 29.41 17.51
CA TYR A 778 13.22 29.18 16.12
C TYR A 778 14.41 30.06 15.73
N ILE A 779 15.22 29.55 14.79
CA ILE A 779 16.43 30.23 14.32
C ILE A 779 16.09 31.07 13.11
N ASP A 780 16.45 32.37 13.18
CA ASP A 780 16.45 33.28 12.06
C ASP A 780 17.58 32.86 11.08
N GLN A 781 17.18 32.42 9.88
CA GLN A 781 18.14 31.92 8.87
C GLN A 781 18.65 33.03 7.94
N ASN A 782 17.87 34.07 7.73
CA ASN A 782 18.22 35.17 6.81
C ASN A 782 18.81 36.40 7.52
N GLY A 783 18.72 36.47 8.86
CA GLY A 783 19.27 37.55 9.67
C GLY A 783 18.47 38.85 9.64
N ASP A 784 17.16 38.78 9.37
CA ASP A 784 16.26 39.95 9.32
C ASP A 784 15.54 40.21 10.66
N ASN A 785 15.86 39.45 11.70
CA ASN A 785 15.27 39.49 13.05
C ASN A 785 13.77 39.17 13.10
N VAL A 786 13.20 38.47 12.09
CA VAL A 786 11.81 38.04 12.04
C VAL A 786 11.76 36.59 11.63
N ILE A 787 11.02 35.73 12.37
CA ILE A 787 10.82 34.32 12.01
C ILE A 787 9.57 34.20 11.16
N ASP A 788 9.74 33.84 9.89
CA ASP A 788 8.63 33.60 8.96
C ASP A 788 8.97 32.45 7.96
N SER A 789 8.18 32.30 6.90
CA SER A 789 8.40 31.26 5.89
C SER A 789 9.77 31.33 5.19
N ASN A 790 10.45 32.47 5.29
CA ASN A 790 11.80 32.63 4.73
C ASN A 790 12.86 31.90 5.53
N ASP A 791 12.59 31.53 6.78
CA ASP A 791 13.51 30.78 7.64
C ASP A 791 13.39 29.26 7.52
N MET A 792 12.48 28.80 6.66
CA MET A 792 12.31 27.36 6.44
C MET A 792 13.47 26.80 5.61
N VAL A 793 14.12 25.77 6.14
CA VAL A 793 15.28 25.10 5.53
C VAL A 793 15.03 23.59 5.37
N TYR A 794 15.90 22.94 4.61
CA TYR A 794 15.89 21.49 4.49
C TYR A 794 16.32 20.82 5.82
N LEU A 795 15.46 19.95 6.36
CA LEU A 795 15.67 19.30 7.65
C LEU A 795 16.09 17.83 7.54
N GLY A 796 15.69 17.14 6.48
CA GLY A 796 15.99 15.71 6.30
C GLY A 796 15.16 15.03 5.22
N LYS A 797 15.37 13.72 5.03
CA LYS A 797 14.64 12.89 4.04
C LYS A 797 13.39 12.28 4.66
N GLY A 798 12.23 12.45 4.04
CA GLY A 798 10.95 11.92 4.53
C GLY A 798 10.74 10.42 4.29
N GLY A 799 11.44 9.84 3.32
CA GLY A 799 11.32 8.41 2.99
C GLY A 799 10.00 8.04 2.28
N TRP A 800 9.39 8.97 1.54
CA TRP A 800 8.12 8.71 0.84
C TRP A 800 8.23 7.65 -0.26
N TYR A 801 9.42 7.52 -0.88
CA TYR A 801 9.71 6.47 -1.87
C TYR A 801 10.24 5.18 -1.22
N GLY A 802 10.26 5.12 0.09
CA GLY A 802 10.93 4.17 0.94
C GLY A 802 12.17 4.78 1.60
N SER A 803 12.74 4.10 2.58
CA SER A 803 13.97 4.55 3.23
C SER A 803 15.14 4.53 2.26
N PRO A 804 16.06 5.50 2.31
CA PRO A 804 17.22 5.59 1.41
C PRO A 804 18.08 4.33 1.36
N PHE A 805 18.19 3.59 2.47
CA PHE A 805 18.79 2.28 2.52
C PHE A 805 17.83 1.29 3.16
N THR A 806 17.49 0.24 2.42
CA THR A 806 16.73 -0.91 2.90
C THR A 806 17.57 -2.17 2.79
N MET A 807 17.46 -3.05 3.77
CA MET A 807 18.16 -4.32 3.81
C MET A 807 17.20 -5.43 4.22
N GLY A 808 17.39 -6.60 3.68
CA GLY A 808 16.69 -7.81 4.05
C GLY A 808 17.64 -8.93 4.39
N ILE A 809 17.25 -9.77 5.34
CA ILE A 809 18.00 -10.99 5.71
C ILE A 809 17.00 -12.12 5.77
N ASN A 810 17.30 -13.23 5.12
CA ASN A 810 16.54 -14.46 5.25
C ASN A 810 17.48 -15.64 5.57
N PHE A 811 17.02 -16.50 6.45
CA PHE A 811 17.79 -17.65 6.91
C PHE A 811 16.93 -18.90 6.91
N THR A 812 17.45 -19.99 6.36
CA THR A 812 16.80 -21.30 6.37
C THR A 812 17.78 -22.33 6.91
N ALA A 813 17.34 -23.16 7.86
CA ALA A 813 18.09 -24.34 8.32
C ALA A 813 17.18 -25.57 8.25
N LYS A 814 17.65 -26.65 7.59
CA LYS A 814 16.91 -27.92 7.50
C LYS A 814 17.71 -29.01 8.20
N TRP A 815 17.05 -29.78 9.05
CA TRP A 815 17.62 -30.91 9.77
C TRP A 815 16.59 -31.99 10.13
N LYS A 816 16.77 -33.21 9.61
CA LYS A 816 15.94 -34.38 9.96
C LYS A 816 14.43 -34.15 9.99
N GLY A 817 13.88 -33.53 8.97
CA GLY A 817 12.45 -33.20 8.88
C GLY A 817 12.06 -31.86 9.52
N PHE A 818 12.93 -31.22 10.31
CA PHE A 818 12.71 -29.86 10.76
C PHE A 818 13.22 -28.85 9.73
N THR A 819 12.42 -27.82 9.49
CA THR A 819 12.80 -26.62 8.73
C THR A 819 12.59 -25.40 9.63
N PHE A 820 13.66 -24.68 9.93
CA PHE A 820 13.63 -23.37 10.56
C PHE A 820 13.77 -22.30 9.47
N PHE A 821 12.91 -21.30 9.48
CA PHE A 821 12.97 -20.14 8.60
C PHE A 821 12.84 -18.87 9.41
N ALA A 822 13.68 -17.87 9.12
CA ALA A 822 13.60 -16.54 9.72
C ALA A 822 13.84 -15.47 8.66
N LEU A 823 13.16 -14.36 8.79
CA LEU A 823 13.20 -13.25 7.85
C LEU A 823 13.18 -11.93 8.62
N GLY A 824 14.16 -11.07 8.33
CA GLY A 824 14.29 -9.74 8.90
C GLY A 824 14.39 -8.67 7.83
N THR A 825 13.90 -7.47 8.16
CA THR A 825 14.00 -6.27 7.31
C THR A 825 14.57 -5.12 8.10
N ALA A 826 15.39 -4.29 7.47
CA ALA A 826 15.95 -3.10 8.07
C ALA A 826 15.79 -1.90 7.15
N ASN A 827 15.52 -0.74 7.74
CA ASN A 827 15.35 0.53 7.06
C ASN A 827 16.19 1.59 7.73
N PHE A 828 16.88 2.45 6.94
CA PHE A 828 17.78 3.49 7.45
C PHE A 828 17.73 4.77 6.64
N GLY A 829 17.97 5.90 7.31
CA GLY A 829 18.24 7.20 6.70
C GLY A 829 17.00 8.04 6.40
N ALA A 830 15.82 7.69 6.91
CA ALA A 830 14.62 8.51 6.82
C ALA A 830 14.21 9.10 8.18
N TYR A 831 13.45 10.18 8.11
CA TYR A 831 12.86 10.86 9.26
C TYR A 831 11.34 10.84 9.16
N ALA A 832 10.67 10.81 10.31
CA ALA A 832 9.25 11.06 10.45
C ALA A 832 9.01 12.17 11.48
N SER A 833 7.85 12.80 11.42
CA SER A 833 7.46 13.83 12.38
C SER A 833 6.61 13.22 13.50
N LYS A 834 6.92 13.53 14.74
CA LYS A 834 6.07 13.23 15.91
C LYS A 834 4.67 13.84 15.76
N LEU A 835 4.56 14.97 15.04
CA LEU A 835 3.28 15.64 14.80
C LEU A 835 2.35 14.82 13.89
N SER A 836 2.86 13.84 13.14
CA SER A 836 2.05 12.90 12.34
C SER A 836 1.31 11.86 13.20
N LEU A 837 1.64 11.74 14.49
CA LEU A 837 0.95 10.88 15.46
C LEU A 837 -0.29 11.58 16.08
N GLY A 838 -1.01 12.35 15.29
CA GLY A 838 -2.21 13.07 15.70
C GLY A 838 -1.92 14.08 16.83
N ASN A 839 -2.84 14.19 17.78
CA ASN A 839 -2.69 15.12 18.90
C ASN A 839 -1.87 14.58 20.07
N TYR A 840 -1.22 13.40 19.94
CA TYR A 840 -0.49 12.77 21.03
C TYR A 840 0.62 13.65 21.61
N PHE A 841 1.32 14.40 20.76
CA PHE A 841 2.40 15.31 21.14
C PHE A 841 1.93 16.74 21.39
N LYS A 842 0.62 17.03 21.29
CA LYS A 842 0.11 18.37 21.57
C LYS A 842 -0.21 18.54 23.04
N THR A 843 0.27 19.66 23.60
CA THR A 843 0.01 20.12 24.96
C THR A 843 -0.65 21.49 24.96
N GLU A 844 -1.40 21.80 23.90
CA GLU A 844 -2.12 23.06 23.71
C GLU A 844 -3.59 22.86 23.33
N GLY A 845 -4.43 23.84 23.67
CA GLY A 845 -5.83 23.84 23.28
C GLY A 845 -6.63 22.68 23.87
N ASP A 846 -7.77 22.43 23.26
CA ASP A 846 -8.75 21.48 23.71
C ASP A 846 -8.46 20.04 23.23
N VAL A 847 -7.27 19.53 23.50
CA VAL A 847 -6.86 18.17 23.15
C VAL A 847 -6.78 17.27 24.39
N LYS A 848 -6.85 15.96 24.17
CA LYS A 848 -6.58 14.98 25.21
C LYS A 848 -5.05 14.88 25.43
N TYR A 849 -4.59 15.18 26.63
CA TYR A 849 -3.16 15.10 26.94
C TYR A 849 -2.68 13.66 27.12
N SER A 850 -1.61 13.34 26.46
CA SER A 850 -0.88 12.10 26.67
C SER A 850 0.13 12.24 27.81
N GLU A 851 0.84 11.15 28.15
CA GLU A 851 1.90 11.13 29.17
C GLU A 851 2.98 12.21 28.96
N ILE A 852 3.22 12.67 27.70
CA ILE A 852 4.25 13.67 27.40
C ILE A 852 4.00 15.02 28.11
N ALA A 853 2.76 15.29 28.50
CA ALA A 853 2.40 16.50 29.21
C ALA A 853 3.06 16.60 30.60
N ARG A 854 3.51 15.48 31.19
CA ARG A 854 4.29 15.43 32.45
C ARG A 854 5.65 16.07 32.29
N ASP A 855 6.25 15.96 31.07
CA ASP A 855 7.59 16.48 30.78
C ASP A 855 7.54 17.83 30.06
N ALA A 856 6.37 18.49 30.08
CA ALA A 856 6.21 19.84 29.55
C ALA A 856 6.99 20.86 30.41
N TRP A 857 7.47 21.90 29.77
CA TRP A 857 8.23 22.96 30.38
C TRP A 857 7.43 23.68 31.48
N THR A 858 8.07 23.89 32.64
CA THR A 858 7.65 24.79 33.74
C THR A 858 8.89 25.53 34.24
N PRO A 859 8.73 26.65 34.98
CA PRO A 859 9.88 27.32 35.59
C PRO A 859 10.75 26.43 36.48
N GLU A 860 10.14 25.45 37.14
CA GLU A 860 10.82 24.52 38.06
C GLU A 860 11.66 23.44 37.34
N ASN A 861 11.26 23.05 36.14
CA ASN A 861 11.98 22.03 35.34
C ASN A 861 12.61 22.58 34.05
N ALA A 862 12.82 23.88 33.99
CA ALA A 862 13.20 24.63 32.79
C ALA A 862 14.41 24.02 32.06
N THR A 863 15.41 23.49 32.77
CA THR A 863 16.64 22.89 32.20
C THR A 863 16.48 21.42 31.80
N THR A 864 15.41 20.75 32.22
CA THR A 864 15.18 19.31 32.03
C THR A 864 13.93 19.00 31.21
N ALA A 865 13.11 20.00 30.92
CA ALA A 865 11.89 19.84 30.12
C ALA A 865 12.16 19.27 28.73
N LEU A 866 11.39 18.28 28.35
CA LEU A 866 11.53 17.61 27.04
C LEU A 866 10.55 18.16 25.99
N TYR A 867 9.50 18.86 26.42
CA TYR A 867 8.45 19.39 25.56
C TYR A 867 8.11 20.84 25.92
N PRO A 868 7.52 21.61 24.99
CA PRO A 868 7.09 22.97 25.26
C PRO A 868 6.05 23.06 26.40
N ARG A 869 5.83 24.28 26.90
CA ARG A 869 4.86 24.55 27.96
C ARG A 869 3.46 24.04 27.64
N LEU A 870 2.68 23.79 28.70
CA LEU A 870 1.23 23.57 28.57
C LEU A 870 0.54 24.89 28.24
N ALA A 871 -0.45 24.86 27.35
CA ALA A 871 -1.24 26.01 26.97
C ALA A 871 -2.71 25.63 26.75
N SER A 872 -3.65 26.52 27.08
CA SER A 872 -5.07 26.35 26.74
C SER A 872 -5.43 27.00 25.39
N LYS A 873 -4.52 27.82 24.85
CA LYS A 873 -4.63 28.46 23.54
C LYS A 873 -3.57 27.92 22.60
N SER A 874 -3.78 28.09 21.29
CA SER A 874 -2.78 27.75 20.29
C SER A 874 -1.49 28.53 20.52
N THR A 875 -0.37 27.86 20.27
CA THR A 875 1.00 28.40 20.38
C THR A 875 1.73 28.30 19.05
N ASN A 876 2.98 28.79 18.98
CA ASN A 876 3.85 28.63 17.83
C ASN A 876 4.62 27.31 17.85
N ASN A 877 4.41 26.43 18.84
CA ASN A 877 5.24 25.25 19.12
C ASN A 877 5.11 24.13 18.07
N TYR A 878 4.02 24.10 17.30
CA TYR A 878 3.70 22.94 16.44
C TYR A 878 3.99 23.19 14.96
N GLN A 879 4.94 24.08 14.67
CA GLN A 879 5.50 24.24 13.34
C GLN A 879 6.35 23.01 12.95
N THR A 880 6.36 22.64 11.67
CA THR A 880 7.30 21.63 11.17
C THR A 880 8.72 22.08 11.48
N SER A 881 9.43 21.35 12.30
CA SER A 881 10.78 21.69 12.77
C SER A 881 11.59 20.44 13.10
N ASP A 882 12.90 20.62 13.22
CA ASP A 882 13.82 19.55 13.63
C ASP A 882 13.52 19.01 15.05
N PHE A 883 12.91 19.82 15.93
CA PHE A 883 12.47 19.40 17.27
C PHE A 883 11.48 18.22 17.23
N TRP A 884 10.60 18.21 16.24
CA TRP A 884 9.57 17.19 16.11
C TRP A 884 9.99 16.01 15.22
N LEU A 885 11.19 16.03 14.63
CA LEU A 885 11.66 14.93 13.79
C LEU A 885 12.31 13.83 14.63
N TYR A 886 12.11 12.59 14.18
CA TYR A 886 12.83 11.42 14.69
C TYR A 886 13.25 10.49 13.54
N LYS A 887 14.37 9.78 13.73
CA LYS A 887 14.84 8.79 12.76
C LYS A 887 13.96 7.55 12.79
N THR A 888 13.62 7.04 11.61
CA THR A 888 12.84 5.81 11.45
C THR A 888 13.71 4.56 11.31
N ASP A 889 15.01 4.69 11.59
CA ASP A 889 15.96 3.58 11.52
C ASP A 889 15.52 2.42 12.41
N ALA A 890 15.34 1.26 11.80
CA ALA A 890 14.86 0.07 12.52
C ALA A 890 15.25 -1.22 11.82
N PHE A 891 15.56 -2.24 12.60
CA PHE A 891 15.52 -3.64 12.19
C PHE A 891 14.25 -4.28 12.74
N ARG A 892 13.56 -5.06 11.89
CA ARG A 892 12.35 -5.81 12.24
C ARG A 892 12.56 -7.30 11.96
N LEU A 893 12.37 -8.13 12.98
CA LEU A 893 12.21 -9.57 12.80
C LEU A 893 10.78 -9.80 12.28
N ALA A 894 10.68 -9.80 10.95
CA ALA A 894 9.40 -9.79 10.27
C ALA A 894 8.69 -11.14 10.33
N LYS A 895 9.46 -12.24 10.31
CA LYS A 895 8.92 -13.59 10.30
C LYS A 895 9.86 -14.61 10.94
N VAL A 896 9.29 -15.59 11.64
CA VAL A 896 9.95 -16.82 12.06
C VAL A 896 8.97 -17.96 11.89
N GLN A 897 9.42 -19.09 11.33
CA GLN A 897 8.63 -20.32 11.23
C GLN A 897 9.47 -21.54 11.54
N VAL A 898 8.87 -22.48 12.24
CA VAL A 898 9.39 -23.85 12.41
C VAL A 898 8.38 -24.79 11.81
N THR A 899 8.81 -25.61 10.85
CA THR A 899 8.00 -26.66 10.21
C THR A 899 8.61 -28.01 10.52
N TYR A 900 7.77 -28.98 10.82
CA TYR A 900 8.16 -30.38 11.00
C TYR A 900 7.42 -31.27 10.01
N ASP A 901 8.17 -31.92 9.13
CA ASP A 901 7.66 -32.91 8.19
C ASP A 901 7.68 -34.28 8.86
N LEU A 902 6.53 -34.90 9.06
CA LEU A 902 6.43 -36.21 9.67
C LEU A 902 7.02 -37.29 8.73
N PRO A 903 7.72 -38.28 9.27
CA PRO A 903 8.35 -39.32 8.46
C PRO A 903 7.35 -40.09 7.58
N SER A 904 7.63 -40.19 6.28
CA SER A 904 6.76 -40.86 5.29
C SER A 904 6.41 -42.30 5.63
N ARG A 905 7.26 -43.00 6.41
CA ARG A 905 7.00 -44.37 6.91
C ARG A 905 5.69 -44.48 7.71
N LEU A 906 5.20 -43.39 8.33
CA LEU A 906 3.95 -43.37 9.10
C LEU A 906 2.70 -43.50 8.21
N PHE A 907 2.84 -43.16 6.92
CA PHE A 907 1.73 -43.02 5.99
C PHE A 907 1.66 -44.12 4.91
N GLN A 908 2.63 -45.05 4.89
CA GLN A 908 2.76 -46.09 3.85
C GLN A 908 1.49 -46.93 3.65
N LYS A 909 0.65 -47.07 4.69
CA LYS A 909 -0.58 -47.85 4.66
C LYS A 909 -1.86 -47.01 4.69
N THR A 910 -1.72 -45.70 4.43
CA THR A 910 -2.83 -44.76 4.45
C THR A 910 -2.98 -44.05 3.11
N TRP A 911 -4.08 -43.37 2.92
CA TRP A 911 -4.33 -42.49 1.76
C TRP A 911 -3.59 -41.12 1.87
N VAL A 912 -3.05 -40.80 3.03
CA VAL A 912 -2.20 -39.62 3.25
C VAL A 912 -0.80 -39.89 2.76
N LYS A 913 -0.26 -39.07 1.87
CA LYS A 913 1.10 -39.15 1.34
C LYS A 913 2.13 -38.45 2.22
N SER A 914 1.76 -37.29 2.74
CA SER A 914 2.61 -36.52 3.65
C SER A 914 1.78 -35.69 4.61
N LEU A 915 2.36 -35.41 5.78
CA LEU A 915 1.77 -34.52 6.81
C LEU A 915 2.90 -33.69 7.41
N SER A 916 2.68 -32.38 7.47
CA SER A 916 3.57 -31.40 8.09
C SER A 916 2.79 -30.57 9.11
N ALA A 917 3.46 -30.17 10.18
CA ALA A 917 2.94 -29.21 11.16
C ALA A 917 3.90 -28.01 11.25
N PHE A 918 3.35 -26.81 11.44
CA PHE A 918 4.17 -25.61 11.59
C PHE A 918 3.66 -24.67 12.67
N VAL A 919 4.59 -23.94 13.25
CA VAL A 919 4.33 -22.78 14.13
C VAL A 919 5.04 -21.60 13.54
N SER A 920 4.36 -20.47 13.41
CA SER A 920 4.95 -19.26 12.85
C SER A 920 4.57 -18.00 13.65
N GLY A 921 5.43 -16.99 13.54
CA GLY A 921 5.19 -15.68 14.11
C GLY A 921 5.57 -14.58 13.12
N SER A 922 4.77 -13.50 13.08
CA SER A 922 5.02 -12.36 12.21
C SER A 922 5.12 -11.07 13.02
N ASN A 923 5.96 -10.12 12.55
CA ASN A 923 6.19 -8.82 13.20
C ASN A 923 6.62 -8.92 14.67
N LEU A 924 7.49 -9.89 14.99
CA LEU A 924 7.78 -10.32 16.37
C LEU A 924 8.60 -9.30 17.15
N LEU A 925 9.58 -8.65 16.53
CA LEU A 925 10.52 -7.76 17.19
C LEU A 925 10.85 -6.56 16.30
N THR A 926 10.93 -5.38 16.92
CA THR A 926 11.49 -4.17 16.33
C THR A 926 12.65 -3.70 17.19
N ILE A 927 13.83 -3.51 16.61
CA ILE A 927 15.02 -2.94 17.24
C ILE A 927 15.23 -1.55 16.65
N SER A 928 15.05 -0.52 17.47
CA SER A 928 15.21 0.89 17.11
C SER A 928 15.34 1.73 18.37
N GLY A 929 16.09 2.82 18.32
CA GLY A 929 16.10 3.84 19.37
C GLY A 929 14.76 4.57 19.53
N ASN A 930 13.94 4.57 18.45
CA ASN A 930 12.61 5.19 18.41
C ASN A 930 11.48 4.16 18.36
N ARG A 931 11.72 2.96 18.90
CA ARG A 931 10.75 1.85 18.84
C ARG A 931 9.35 2.24 19.30
N LYS A 932 9.25 3.01 20.39
CA LYS A 932 7.97 3.46 20.97
C LYS A 932 7.12 4.18 19.91
N TRP A 933 7.71 5.12 19.18
CA TRP A 933 7.00 5.90 18.16
C TRP A 933 6.73 5.11 16.88
N LEU A 934 7.62 4.18 16.53
CA LEU A 934 7.46 3.33 15.35
C LEU A 934 6.39 2.25 15.49
N GLU A 935 6.12 1.77 16.73
CA GLU A 935 5.11 0.73 17.00
C GLU A 935 3.77 1.30 17.47
N MET A 936 3.71 2.59 17.79
CA MET A 936 2.50 3.27 18.23
C MET A 936 1.58 3.64 17.08
N SER A 937 0.27 3.43 17.26
CA SER A 937 -0.78 3.94 16.38
C SER A 937 -1.72 4.82 17.21
N VAL A 938 -1.93 6.07 16.80
CA VAL A 938 -2.82 7.03 17.46
C VAL A 938 -4.04 7.29 16.60
N GLY A 939 -5.23 7.13 17.16
CA GLY A 939 -6.49 7.31 16.43
C GLY A 939 -6.81 6.22 15.39
N GLN A 940 -6.06 5.12 15.40
CA GLN A 940 -6.19 3.98 14.50
C GLN A 940 -5.98 2.66 15.27
N ALA A 941 -6.37 1.55 14.66
CA ALA A 941 -6.10 0.22 15.23
C ALA A 941 -4.60 0.00 15.50
N PRO A 942 -4.24 -0.67 16.59
CA PRO A 942 -2.85 -0.88 16.97
C PRO A 942 -2.13 -1.80 15.97
N GLN A 943 -0.83 -1.59 15.80
CA GLN A 943 0.02 -2.56 15.12
C GLN A 943 0.05 -3.87 15.91
N THR A 944 0.09 -5.01 15.21
CA THR A 944 -0.02 -6.32 15.85
C THR A 944 1.19 -7.22 15.55
N ARG A 945 1.47 -8.12 16.49
CA ARG A 945 2.19 -9.37 16.25
C ARG A 945 1.17 -10.45 15.90
N TYR A 946 1.55 -11.38 15.03
CA TYR A 946 0.69 -12.50 14.68
C TYR A 946 1.38 -13.82 15.02
N TYR A 947 0.72 -14.69 15.76
CA TYR A 947 1.18 -16.02 16.14
C TYR A 947 0.25 -17.05 15.52
N ASN A 948 0.79 -18.07 14.84
CA ASN A 948 0.01 -18.98 14.03
C ASN A 948 0.50 -20.43 14.21
N ILE A 949 -0.43 -21.37 14.19
CA ILE A 949 -0.16 -22.81 14.14
C ILE A 949 -0.97 -23.41 12.99
N GLY A 950 -0.38 -24.33 12.27
CA GLY A 950 -1.04 -24.96 11.14
C GLY A 950 -0.52 -26.35 10.81
N VAL A 951 -1.29 -27.01 9.98
CA VAL A 951 -0.98 -28.35 9.44
C VAL A 951 -1.18 -28.35 7.94
N LYS A 952 -0.38 -29.13 7.24
CA LYS A 952 -0.48 -29.37 5.80
C LYS A 952 -0.45 -30.88 5.54
N ALA A 953 -1.42 -31.37 4.79
CA ALA A 953 -1.53 -32.78 4.40
C ALA A 953 -1.62 -32.91 2.88
N SER A 954 -0.92 -33.90 2.30
CA SER A 954 -1.03 -34.27 0.87
C SER A 954 -1.63 -35.66 0.73
N PHE A 955 -2.48 -35.82 -0.30
CA PHE A 955 -3.24 -37.05 -0.58
C PHE A 955 -3.01 -37.54 -2.00
#